data_e1db0994272f6388e23f22aba0db83d9
#
_entry.id   e1db0994272f6388e23f22aba0db83d9
#
_cell.length_a   1.000
_cell.length_b   1.000
_cell.length_c   1.000
_cell.angle_alpha   90.00
_cell.angle_beta   90.00
_cell.angle_gamma   90.00
#
_symmetry.space_group_name_H-M   'P 1'
#
loop_
_entity.id
_entity.type
_entity.pdbx_description
1 polymer ?
#
loop_
_entity_poly.entity_id
_entity_poly.type
_entity_poly.pdbx_seq_one_letter_code
_entity_poly.pdbx_strand_id
1 'polypeptide(L)'
;MMTLGVFTINLEIQHSVYTFDTACFYTDEETELDHRLQALRKQINDDKHLRSEIIALEKKGGGGAEASPSSTNQKTTPDPRAHLRGKQKRARRKRMDTGDSIDEKRSHLLTAQELKEINKSIRETKNALKKKIDENMGIDRHVRQEAISPYNIISIFDSNLTRCLKMSTTDVNDTLVVVKVYYFGVAENIIKRGFYMNGEHYVFFSASAGQIRTKKFVAIKESAYLEVMDALTCGLSAETINAHGGVNINKYLAYLALCNSATTLWAKFPIEKTIVVDDFETMVHGTVDHIDPSTYTITRQETDVPITHTDGCGMILPSLSKKNFMLRAPWVKGLLAVFPFDQFIREADQRDPLVNHALITDIYGQQHDVFKEGIQIILTKSQFKMWKYYSSWSEYQRKFRQYGCTAGKCNEEPERIDNAKFNYQMLQTLTDLTDEELSKICEKTNRKLRDMASDRQTMLQVFGATKKTYRLNAFQKSLAYYPELLQDPYCRATLRDLKNSIELQAVAGRLDIDGKYLFLIPDLYAACQHWFCHEETPRGLLKNGEVSSRTFAKHHKLDVLRSPHLYKEHAVRRNVYEENPEIQKWFATDGIYTSSFDLISKILQFDNDGDKSLVCTDPTIIAAAERNCADVVPLYYPMAKAGAVRITPEAKYNGMVAAWTGGNIGEISNAITKIWSNPEPDVDAVKILVMENNFVIDRLVA
;
A
#
# COMPACT_ATOMS: atom_id res chain seq x y z
N MET A 1 -0.59 -10.60 2.81
CA MET A 1 -1.59 -9.76 3.49
C MET A 1 -1.01 -8.38 3.61
N MET A 2 -1.44 -7.44 2.76
CA MET A 2 -0.95 -6.05 2.77
C MET A 2 -1.34 -5.39 4.09
N THR A 3 -0.38 -4.77 4.73
CA THR A 3 -0.57 -3.86 5.85
C THR A 3 -1.36 -2.67 5.35
N LEU A 4 -2.67 -2.66 5.61
CA LEU A 4 -3.44 -1.42 5.58
C LEU A 4 -2.87 -0.53 6.67
N GLY A 5 -1.99 0.40 6.28
CA GLY A 5 -1.73 1.57 7.09
C GLY A 5 -3.09 2.17 7.44
N VAL A 6 -3.24 2.62 8.67
CA VAL A 6 -4.46 3.27 9.13
C VAL A 6 -4.59 4.60 8.38
N PHE A 7 -5.17 4.52 7.18
CA PHE A 7 -5.58 5.71 6.45
C PHE A 7 -6.90 6.17 7.04
N THR A 8 -6.92 7.37 7.57
CA THR A 8 -8.18 8.05 7.89
C THR A 8 -8.81 8.52 6.58
N ILE A 9 -9.29 7.58 5.78
CA ILE A 9 -10.19 7.88 4.68
C ILE A 9 -11.55 8.17 5.33
N ASN A 10 -12.24 9.19 4.87
CA ASN A 10 -13.61 9.42 5.25
C ASN A 10 -14.46 8.33 4.59
N LEU A 11 -14.58 7.18 5.25
CA LEU A 11 -15.18 5.93 4.75
C LEU A 11 -16.71 5.96 4.73
N GLU A 12 -17.33 7.14 4.81
CA GLU A 12 -18.78 7.26 5.04
C GLU A 12 -19.59 7.00 3.77
N ILE A 13 -19.06 7.34 2.60
CA ILE A 13 -19.79 7.17 1.34
C ILE A 13 -19.17 5.98 0.58
N GLN A 14 -20.01 4.98 0.36
CA GLN A 14 -19.66 3.80 -0.42
C GLN A 14 -20.73 3.53 -1.47
N HIS A 15 -20.31 2.92 -2.57
CA HIS A 15 -21.18 2.52 -3.67
C HIS A 15 -21.01 1.02 -3.91
N SER A 16 -22.12 0.33 -4.16
CA SER A 16 -22.13 -1.09 -4.51
C SER A 16 -22.04 -1.24 -6.03
N VAL A 17 -21.10 -2.08 -6.51
CA VAL A 17 -20.92 -2.37 -7.94
C VAL A 17 -20.71 -3.86 -8.17
N TYR A 18 -20.97 -4.34 -9.39
CA TYR A 18 -20.71 -5.71 -9.77
C TYR A 18 -19.20 -5.98 -9.89
N THR A 19 -18.82 -7.20 -9.56
CA THR A 19 -17.47 -7.73 -9.78
C THR A 19 -17.56 -9.12 -10.39
N PHE A 20 -16.90 -9.33 -11.52
CA PHE A 20 -16.89 -10.61 -12.20
C PHE A 20 -15.46 -11.09 -12.38
N ASP A 21 -15.26 -12.38 -12.27
CA ASP A 21 -14.03 -12.99 -12.80
C ASP A 21 -14.21 -13.35 -14.28
N THR A 22 -13.10 -13.66 -14.94
CA THR A 22 -13.13 -13.96 -16.38
C THR A 22 -13.97 -15.20 -16.75
N ALA A 23 -14.26 -16.09 -15.79
CA ALA A 23 -15.13 -17.25 -16.02
C ALA A 23 -16.60 -16.86 -16.17
N CYS A 24 -17.00 -15.69 -15.60
CA CYS A 24 -18.37 -15.17 -15.78
C CYS A 24 -18.68 -14.77 -17.23
N PHE A 25 -17.69 -14.74 -18.12
CA PHE A 25 -17.80 -14.37 -19.53
C PHE A 25 -17.59 -15.57 -20.48
N TYR A 26 -17.54 -16.78 -19.95
CA TYR A 26 -17.36 -17.99 -20.75
C TYR A 26 -18.60 -18.29 -21.61
N THR A 27 -18.37 -18.83 -22.81
CA THR A 27 -19.42 -19.50 -23.58
C THR A 27 -19.87 -20.77 -22.87
N ASP A 28 -20.97 -21.36 -23.31
CA ASP A 28 -21.45 -22.60 -22.70
C ASP A 28 -20.42 -23.73 -22.80
N GLU A 29 -19.73 -23.86 -23.95
CA GLU A 29 -18.67 -24.85 -24.14
C GLU A 29 -17.45 -24.61 -23.25
N GLU A 30 -17.02 -23.36 -23.09
CA GLU A 30 -15.94 -22.98 -22.17
C GLU A 30 -16.35 -23.25 -20.71
N THR A 31 -17.61 -23.01 -20.36
CA THR A 31 -18.17 -23.26 -19.02
C THR A 31 -18.19 -24.75 -18.70
N GLU A 32 -18.58 -25.61 -19.65
CA GLU A 32 -18.56 -27.06 -19.47
C GLU A 32 -17.14 -27.58 -19.21
N LEU A 33 -16.16 -27.08 -19.97
CA LEU A 33 -14.74 -27.41 -19.75
C LEU A 33 -14.22 -26.92 -18.40
N ASP A 34 -14.61 -25.72 -17.96
CA ASP A 34 -14.23 -25.19 -16.65
C ASP A 34 -14.89 -25.99 -15.52
N HIS A 35 -16.17 -26.31 -15.61
CA HIS A 35 -16.85 -27.17 -14.62
C HIS A 35 -16.15 -28.52 -14.47
N ARG A 36 -15.76 -29.15 -15.59
CA ARG A 36 -14.98 -30.39 -15.60
C ARG A 36 -13.63 -30.18 -14.89
N LEU A 37 -12.94 -29.08 -15.17
CA LEU A 37 -11.66 -28.73 -14.54
C LEU A 37 -11.81 -28.52 -13.04
N GLN A 38 -12.85 -27.82 -12.59
CA GLN A 38 -13.14 -27.59 -11.18
C GLN A 38 -13.50 -28.90 -10.46
N ALA A 39 -14.27 -29.78 -11.06
CA ALA A 39 -14.60 -31.10 -10.51
C ALA A 39 -13.33 -31.95 -10.27
N LEU A 40 -12.42 -31.99 -11.23
CA LEU A 40 -11.14 -32.70 -11.11
C LEU A 40 -10.25 -32.11 -10.00
N ARG A 41 -10.18 -30.78 -9.90
CA ARG A 41 -9.43 -30.09 -8.84
C ARG A 41 -10.02 -30.35 -7.47
N LYS A 42 -11.35 -30.40 -7.37
CA LYS A 42 -12.05 -30.73 -6.12
C LYS A 42 -11.65 -32.10 -5.61
N GLN A 43 -11.62 -33.12 -6.47
CA GLN A 43 -11.19 -34.46 -6.11
C GLN A 43 -9.79 -34.49 -5.46
N ILE A 44 -8.82 -33.74 -6.02
CA ILE A 44 -7.48 -33.64 -5.42
C ILE A 44 -7.51 -32.90 -4.07
N ASN A 45 -8.31 -31.84 -3.96
CA ASN A 45 -8.38 -31.10 -2.71
C ASN A 45 -9.08 -31.91 -1.60
N ASP A 46 -10.12 -32.67 -1.94
CA ASP A 46 -10.82 -33.56 -1.02
C ASP A 46 -9.87 -34.67 -0.53
N ASP A 47 -9.05 -35.25 -1.42
CA ASP A 47 -8.00 -36.21 -1.02
C ASP A 47 -6.96 -35.59 -0.07
N LYS A 48 -6.47 -34.38 -0.38
CA LYS A 48 -5.52 -33.65 0.50
C LYS A 48 -6.12 -33.37 1.89
N HIS A 49 -7.39 -32.98 1.93
CA HIS A 49 -8.09 -32.73 3.20
C HIS A 49 -8.23 -34.02 4.00
N LEU A 50 -8.62 -35.10 3.35
CA LEU A 50 -8.75 -36.41 3.97
C LEU A 50 -7.42 -36.95 4.52
N ARG A 51 -6.30 -36.76 3.78
CA ARG A 51 -4.94 -37.08 4.28
C ARG A 51 -4.59 -36.28 5.53
N SER A 52 -4.89 -35.00 5.55
CA SER A 52 -4.62 -34.14 6.72
C SER A 52 -5.46 -34.52 7.94
N GLU A 53 -6.71 -34.93 7.73
CA GLU A 53 -7.56 -35.46 8.81
C GLU A 53 -7.02 -36.75 9.39
N ILE A 54 -6.57 -37.68 8.53
CA ILE A 54 -5.99 -38.99 8.98
C ILE A 54 -4.74 -38.70 9.84
N ILE A 55 -3.82 -37.82 9.37
CA ILE A 55 -2.63 -37.41 10.15
C ILE A 55 -3.02 -36.82 11.51
N ALA A 56 -4.05 -35.98 11.53
CA ALA A 56 -4.55 -35.41 12.80
C ALA A 56 -5.14 -36.42 13.77
N LEU A 57 -5.84 -37.46 13.25
CA LEU A 57 -6.38 -38.56 14.05
C LEU A 57 -5.26 -39.46 14.55
N GLU A 58 -4.26 -39.78 13.74
CA GLU A 58 -3.08 -40.55 14.13
C GLU A 58 -2.30 -39.87 15.27
N LYS A 59 -2.08 -38.55 15.19
CA LYS A 59 -1.46 -37.76 16.25
C LYS A 59 -2.29 -37.79 17.56
N LYS A 60 -3.61 -37.75 17.47
CA LYS A 60 -4.49 -37.84 18.63
C LYS A 60 -4.55 -39.29 19.25
N GLY A 61 -4.39 -40.31 18.42
CA GLY A 61 -4.35 -41.71 18.84
C GLY A 61 -3.00 -42.16 19.44
N GLY A 62 -1.91 -41.48 19.07
CA GLY A 62 -0.53 -41.77 19.51
C GLY A 62 -0.07 -41.07 20.78
N GLY A 63 -0.89 -40.22 21.37
CA GLY A 63 -0.57 -39.44 22.59
C GLY A 63 -0.70 -40.23 23.87
N GLY A 64 0.15 -41.22 24.08
CA GLY A 64 0.15 -42.02 25.31
C GLY A 64 1.39 -42.88 25.46
N ALA A 65 2.57 -42.29 25.60
CA ALA A 65 3.72 -42.85 26.33
C ALA A 65 4.96 -41.98 26.12
N GLU A 66 5.18 -40.98 26.96
CA GLU A 66 6.50 -40.64 27.44
C GLU A 66 6.40 -40.36 28.92
N ALA A 67 6.90 -41.31 29.70
CA ALA A 67 7.05 -41.20 31.13
C ALA A 67 8.38 -40.52 31.41
N SER A 68 8.36 -39.43 32.17
CA SER A 68 9.54 -38.92 32.86
C SER A 68 9.62 -39.53 34.26
N PRO A 69 10.80 -39.85 34.79
CA PRO A 69 10.93 -40.59 36.03
C PRO A 69 11.05 -39.71 37.26
N SER A 70 10.48 -40.27 38.33
CA SER A 70 10.82 -40.16 39.76
C SER A 70 10.67 -38.84 40.51
N SER A 71 9.77 -38.85 41.48
CA SER A 71 10.19 -38.68 42.88
C SER A 71 9.17 -39.34 43.83
N THR A 72 9.73 -40.12 44.72
CA THR A 72 9.13 -40.86 45.81
C THR A 72 8.34 -40.00 46.79
N ASN A 73 7.14 -40.41 47.18
CA ASN A 73 6.76 -40.51 48.60
C ASN A 73 5.53 -41.39 48.81
N GLN A 74 5.67 -42.31 49.78
CA GLN A 74 4.70 -43.28 50.22
C GLN A 74 3.55 -42.66 50.99
N LYS A 75 2.31 -43.12 50.76
CA LYS A 75 1.34 -43.51 51.80
C LYS A 75 0.11 -44.23 51.23
N THR A 76 -0.02 -45.45 51.64
CA THR A 76 -1.20 -46.29 51.90
C THR A 76 -2.46 -46.28 51.07
N THR A 77 -2.63 -47.33 50.39
CA THR A 77 -3.61 -48.07 49.61
C THR A 77 -5.10 -47.90 49.88
N PRO A 78 -5.96 -47.96 48.84
CA PRO A 78 -6.66 -49.21 48.49
C PRO A 78 -6.50 -49.61 47.01
N ASP A 79 -6.78 -50.87 46.71
CA ASP A 79 -6.46 -51.66 45.53
C ASP A 79 -6.58 -50.90 44.14
N PRO A 80 -5.47 -50.73 43.41
CA PRO A 80 -5.46 -49.97 42.13
C PRO A 80 -5.95 -50.77 40.91
N ARG A 81 -6.22 -52.06 41.04
CA ARG A 81 -6.43 -52.96 39.89
C ARG A 81 -7.82 -52.87 39.27
N ALA A 82 -8.83 -52.44 39.99
CA ALA A 82 -10.21 -52.30 39.49
C ALA A 82 -10.36 -51.05 38.59
N HIS A 83 -9.65 -49.95 38.88
CA HIS A 83 -9.74 -48.71 38.14
C HIS A 83 -8.88 -48.71 36.87
N LEU A 84 -7.77 -49.43 36.85
CA LEU A 84 -6.89 -49.62 35.69
C LEU A 84 -7.53 -50.51 34.61
N ARG A 85 -8.28 -51.55 34.98
CA ARG A 85 -9.02 -52.38 34.01
C ARG A 85 -10.11 -51.58 33.26
N GLY A 86 -10.77 -50.64 33.92
CA GLY A 86 -11.77 -49.76 33.30
C GLY A 86 -11.15 -48.75 32.34
N LYS A 87 -10.05 -48.14 32.73
CA LYS A 87 -9.31 -47.16 31.88
C LYS A 87 -8.64 -47.85 30.67
N GLN A 88 -8.06 -49.04 30.86
CA GLN A 88 -7.47 -49.81 29.76
C GLN A 88 -8.53 -50.32 28.78
N LYS A 89 -9.70 -50.79 29.25
CA LYS A 89 -10.82 -51.18 28.38
C LYS A 89 -11.37 -49.97 27.61
N ARG A 90 -11.51 -48.77 28.25
CA ARG A 90 -11.97 -47.56 27.62
C ARG A 90 -10.96 -47.00 26.61
N ALA A 91 -9.66 -47.06 26.91
CA ALA A 91 -8.56 -46.67 25.99
C ALA A 91 -8.46 -47.67 24.81
N ARG A 92 -8.66 -48.97 25.04
CA ARG A 92 -8.66 -49.99 23.97
C ARG A 92 -9.89 -49.88 23.08
N ARG A 93 -11.08 -49.60 23.63
CA ARG A 93 -12.31 -49.32 22.84
C ARG A 93 -12.18 -48.03 22.04
N LYS A 94 -11.62 -46.95 22.63
CA LYS A 94 -11.35 -45.68 21.93
C LYS A 94 -10.28 -45.82 20.82
N ARG A 95 -9.30 -46.74 20.98
CA ARG A 95 -8.31 -47.08 19.96
C ARG A 95 -8.90 -47.92 18.82
N MET A 96 -9.84 -48.85 19.12
CA MET A 96 -10.56 -49.61 18.11
C MET A 96 -11.50 -48.70 17.30
N ASP A 97 -12.34 -47.86 17.96
CA ASP A 97 -13.24 -46.93 17.28
C ASP A 97 -12.49 -45.87 16.43
N THR A 98 -11.27 -45.47 16.84
CA THR A 98 -10.43 -44.54 16.03
C THR A 98 -9.67 -45.26 14.91
N GLY A 99 -9.32 -46.57 15.13
CA GLY A 99 -8.67 -47.38 14.10
C GLY A 99 -9.62 -47.69 12.95
N ASP A 100 -10.82 -48.16 13.27
CA ASP A 100 -11.85 -48.47 12.28
C ASP A 100 -12.23 -47.20 11.46
N SER A 101 -12.33 -46.01 12.09
CA SER A 101 -12.56 -44.74 11.43
C SER A 101 -11.39 -44.28 10.56
N ILE A 102 -10.15 -44.58 10.91
CA ILE A 102 -8.96 -44.25 10.12
C ILE A 102 -8.85 -45.15 8.89
N ASP A 103 -9.10 -46.46 9.06
CA ASP A 103 -9.03 -47.44 7.97
C ASP A 103 -10.16 -47.21 6.94
N GLU A 104 -11.36 -46.87 7.41
CA GLU A 104 -12.45 -46.43 6.52
C GLU A 104 -12.06 -45.15 5.71
N LYS A 105 -11.50 -44.15 6.37
CA LYS A 105 -11.02 -42.95 5.70
C LYS A 105 -9.87 -43.22 4.73
N ARG A 106 -8.97 -44.14 5.04
CA ARG A 106 -7.87 -44.56 4.16
C ARG A 106 -8.38 -45.23 2.89
N SER A 107 -9.48 -45.97 2.94
CA SER A 107 -10.07 -46.60 1.77
C SER A 107 -10.65 -45.62 0.75
N HIS A 108 -10.91 -44.37 1.17
CA HIS A 108 -11.38 -43.29 0.30
C HIS A 108 -10.24 -42.43 -0.27
N LEU A 109 -8.98 -42.70 0.09
CA LEU A 109 -7.84 -41.98 -0.47
C LEU A 109 -7.59 -42.40 -1.92
N LEU A 110 -7.26 -41.41 -2.75
CA LEU A 110 -6.83 -41.66 -4.11
C LEU A 110 -5.48 -42.38 -4.12
N THR A 111 -5.38 -43.40 -4.96
CA THR A 111 -4.14 -44.12 -5.25
C THR A 111 -3.17 -43.20 -6.03
N ALA A 112 -1.88 -43.55 -6.03
CA ALA A 112 -0.88 -42.83 -6.82
C ALA A 112 -1.18 -42.87 -8.33
N GLN A 113 -1.84 -43.93 -8.82
CA GLN A 113 -2.22 -44.04 -10.20
C GLN A 113 -3.42 -43.16 -10.54
N GLU A 114 -4.47 -43.16 -9.70
CA GLU A 114 -5.63 -42.29 -9.86
C GLU A 114 -5.22 -40.80 -9.77
N LEU A 115 -4.34 -40.41 -8.86
CA LEU A 115 -3.79 -39.06 -8.79
C LEU A 115 -3.03 -38.67 -10.07
N LYS A 116 -2.29 -39.61 -10.66
CA LYS A 116 -1.58 -39.39 -11.92
C LYS A 116 -2.55 -39.20 -13.07
N GLU A 117 -3.61 -40.01 -13.16
CA GLU A 117 -4.66 -39.92 -14.17
C GLU A 117 -5.48 -38.64 -14.04
N ILE A 118 -5.86 -38.26 -12.83
CA ILE A 118 -6.55 -36.98 -12.54
C ILE A 118 -5.67 -35.78 -12.95
N ASN A 119 -4.39 -35.79 -12.60
CA ASN A 119 -3.47 -34.73 -12.98
C ASN A 119 -3.27 -34.65 -14.51
N LYS A 120 -3.26 -35.80 -15.22
CA LYS A 120 -3.24 -35.83 -16.66
C LYS A 120 -4.53 -35.23 -17.24
N SER A 121 -5.69 -35.63 -16.75
CA SER A 121 -7.01 -35.10 -17.15
C SER A 121 -7.15 -33.61 -16.89
N ILE A 122 -6.62 -33.11 -15.75
CA ILE A 122 -6.55 -31.67 -15.48
C ILE A 122 -5.75 -30.93 -16.54
N ARG A 123 -4.59 -31.47 -16.93
CA ARG A 123 -3.74 -30.86 -17.98
C ARG A 123 -4.43 -30.84 -19.33
N GLU A 124 -5.03 -31.94 -19.71
CA GLU A 124 -5.77 -32.09 -20.99
C GLU A 124 -6.98 -31.12 -21.02
N THR A 125 -7.79 -31.12 -19.98
CA THR A 125 -8.97 -30.22 -19.86
C THR A 125 -8.56 -28.74 -19.85
N LYS A 126 -7.46 -28.40 -19.16
CA LYS A 126 -6.92 -27.03 -19.17
C LYS A 126 -6.46 -26.61 -20.56
N ASN A 127 -5.81 -27.50 -21.29
CA ASN A 127 -5.37 -27.23 -22.67
C ASN A 127 -6.56 -27.09 -23.61
N ALA A 128 -7.59 -27.93 -23.46
CA ALA A 128 -8.82 -27.85 -24.25
C ALA A 128 -9.56 -26.52 -23.99
N LEU A 129 -9.68 -26.12 -22.71
CA LEU A 129 -10.28 -24.81 -22.36
C LEU A 129 -9.48 -23.65 -22.95
N LYS A 130 -8.15 -23.69 -22.85
CA LYS A 130 -7.29 -22.65 -23.42
C LYS A 130 -7.51 -22.58 -24.96
N LYS A 131 -7.45 -23.72 -25.65
CA LYS A 131 -7.66 -23.77 -27.08
C LYS A 131 -9.03 -23.21 -27.48
N LYS A 132 -10.08 -23.54 -26.72
CA LYS A 132 -11.45 -23.02 -26.99
C LYS A 132 -11.54 -21.51 -26.79
N ILE A 133 -10.91 -20.98 -25.74
CA ILE A 133 -10.83 -19.53 -25.51
C ILE A 133 -10.08 -18.84 -26.66
N ASP A 134 -8.97 -19.44 -27.15
CA ASP A 134 -8.19 -18.89 -28.26
C ASP A 134 -9.01 -18.90 -29.57
N GLU A 135 -9.80 -19.95 -29.83
CA GLU A 135 -10.75 -20.04 -30.96
C GLU A 135 -11.83 -18.97 -30.89
N ASN A 136 -12.25 -18.61 -29.67
CA ASN A 136 -13.31 -17.64 -29.39
C ASN A 136 -12.82 -16.20 -29.21
N MET A 137 -11.58 -15.86 -29.58
CA MET A 137 -11.01 -14.52 -29.41
C MET A 137 -11.74 -13.42 -30.20
N GLY A 138 -12.47 -13.77 -31.25
CA GLY A 138 -13.19 -12.82 -32.12
C GLY A 138 -14.65 -12.58 -31.74
N ILE A 139 -15.20 -13.29 -30.75
CA ILE A 139 -16.62 -13.19 -30.40
C ILE A 139 -16.87 -12.05 -29.38
N ASP A 140 -18.12 -11.58 -29.36
CA ASP A 140 -18.58 -10.67 -28.34
C ASP A 140 -18.86 -11.44 -27.04
N ARG A 141 -18.29 -10.97 -25.95
CA ARG A 141 -18.45 -11.61 -24.64
C ARG A 141 -19.68 -11.05 -23.93
N HIS A 142 -20.40 -11.94 -23.25
CA HIS A 142 -21.58 -11.60 -22.46
C HIS A 142 -21.37 -12.05 -21.02
N VAL A 143 -21.81 -11.26 -20.05
CA VAL A 143 -21.88 -11.72 -18.66
C VAL A 143 -22.97 -12.77 -18.56
N ARG A 144 -22.65 -13.93 -18.00
CA ARG A 144 -23.64 -15.00 -17.77
C ARG A 144 -24.68 -14.53 -16.77
N GLN A 145 -25.97 -14.82 -17.04
CA GLN A 145 -27.07 -14.30 -16.24
C GLN A 145 -27.00 -14.74 -14.77
N GLU A 146 -26.55 -15.96 -14.49
CA GLU A 146 -26.36 -16.46 -13.12
C GLU A 146 -25.25 -15.75 -12.34
N ALA A 147 -24.32 -15.08 -13.03
CA ALA A 147 -23.28 -14.27 -12.39
C ALA A 147 -23.81 -12.91 -11.90
N ILE A 148 -24.93 -12.43 -12.46
CA ILE A 148 -25.57 -11.17 -12.03
C ILE A 148 -26.36 -11.47 -10.77
N SER A 149 -25.68 -11.53 -9.63
CA SER A 149 -26.24 -11.95 -8.36
C SER A 149 -25.65 -11.16 -7.20
N PRO A 150 -26.30 -11.14 -6.03
CA PRO A 150 -25.77 -10.48 -4.82
C PRO A 150 -24.41 -10.99 -4.35
N TYR A 151 -24.01 -12.18 -4.76
CA TYR A 151 -22.71 -12.76 -4.40
C TYR A 151 -21.54 -12.14 -5.18
N ASN A 152 -21.82 -11.45 -6.28
CA ASN A 152 -20.86 -10.79 -7.13
C ASN A 152 -20.93 -9.26 -7.00
N ILE A 153 -21.13 -8.77 -5.79
CA ILE A 153 -21.17 -7.34 -5.47
C ILE A 153 -20.01 -7.00 -4.54
N ILE A 154 -19.37 -5.86 -4.80
CA ILE A 154 -18.35 -5.27 -3.92
C ILE A 154 -18.69 -3.82 -3.63
N SER A 155 -18.21 -3.32 -2.50
CA SER A 155 -18.23 -1.89 -2.19
C SER A 155 -16.99 -1.21 -2.72
N ILE A 156 -17.15 -0.03 -3.32
CA ILE A 156 -16.11 0.90 -3.68
C ILE A 156 -16.34 2.23 -2.96
N PHE A 157 -15.25 2.97 -2.69
CA PHE A 157 -15.36 4.27 -2.03
C PHE A 157 -15.76 5.37 -3.00
N ASP A 158 -16.29 6.45 -2.45
CA ASP A 158 -16.57 7.67 -3.20
C ASP A 158 -15.28 8.25 -3.82
N SER A 159 -15.36 8.69 -5.06
CA SER A 159 -14.23 9.12 -5.88
C SER A 159 -14.69 10.16 -6.92
N ASN A 160 -13.77 10.75 -7.66
CA ASN A 160 -14.12 11.61 -8.77
C ASN A 160 -14.96 10.88 -9.81
N LEU A 161 -14.63 9.61 -10.11
CA LEU A 161 -15.39 8.80 -11.06
C LEU A 161 -16.82 8.55 -10.60
N THR A 162 -17.03 8.10 -9.35
CA THR A 162 -18.37 7.81 -8.82
C THR A 162 -19.26 9.06 -8.79
N ARG A 163 -18.67 10.22 -8.49
CA ARG A 163 -19.36 11.51 -8.50
C ARG A 163 -19.76 11.98 -9.91
N CYS A 164 -18.84 11.87 -10.89
CA CYS A 164 -19.15 12.18 -12.29
C CYS A 164 -20.28 11.29 -12.83
N LEU A 165 -20.28 10.02 -12.47
CA LEU A 165 -21.31 9.04 -12.83
C LEU A 165 -22.59 9.17 -12.00
N LYS A 166 -22.63 10.05 -11.00
CA LYS A 166 -23.78 10.26 -10.09
C LYS A 166 -24.30 8.95 -9.48
N MET A 167 -23.37 8.09 -9.05
CA MET A 167 -23.68 6.74 -8.58
C MET A 167 -24.53 6.77 -7.32
N SER A 168 -25.53 5.88 -7.23
CA SER A 168 -26.35 5.69 -6.03
C SER A 168 -25.52 5.13 -4.86
N THR A 169 -25.85 5.54 -3.64
CA THR A 169 -25.27 4.99 -2.40
C THR A 169 -26.14 3.91 -1.78
N THR A 170 -27.36 3.72 -2.27
CA THR A 170 -28.35 2.76 -1.73
C THR A 170 -28.53 1.54 -2.62
N ASP A 171 -28.39 1.72 -3.93
CA ASP A 171 -28.67 0.68 -4.92
C ASP A 171 -27.36 0.11 -5.49
N VAL A 172 -27.45 -1.08 -6.07
CA VAL A 172 -26.33 -1.65 -6.83
C VAL A 172 -26.24 -0.91 -8.16
N ASN A 173 -25.11 -0.29 -8.40
CA ASN A 173 -24.83 0.41 -9.64
C ASN A 173 -24.30 -0.55 -10.69
N ASP A 174 -24.88 -0.54 -11.85
CA ASP A 174 -24.44 -1.34 -13.01
C ASP A 174 -23.50 -0.55 -13.94
N THR A 175 -23.31 0.75 -13.72
CA THR A 175 -22.50 1.63 -14.57
C THR A 175 -21.01 1.24 -14.59
N LEU A 176 -20.49 0.70 -13.48
CA LEU A 176 -19.12 0.24 -13.31
C LEU A 176 -19.07 -1.24 -12.96
N VAL A 177 -18.11 -1.94 -13.53
CA VAL A 177 -17.84 -3.35 -13.26
C VAL A 177 -16.35 -3.54 -12.97
N VAL A 178 -16.03 -4.28 -11.90
CA VAL A 178 -14.65 -4.68 -11.61
C VAL A 178 -14.41 -6.10 -12.11
N VAL A 179 -13.52 -6.26 -13.09
CA VAL A 179 -13.18 -7.56 -13.66
C VAL A 179 -11.91 -8.11 -13.01
N LYS A 180 -11.96 -9.37 -12.55
CA LYS A 180 -10.83 -10.16 -12.03
C LYS A 180 -10.33 -11.11 -13.11
N VAL A 181 -9.02 -11.11 -13.36
CA VAL A 181 -8.43 -11.87 -14.45
C VAL A 181 -7.86 -13.19 -13.94
N TYR A 182 -8.46 -14.30 -14.36
CA TYR A 182 -7.90 -15.65 -14.19
C TYR A 182 -7.37 -16.22 -15.52
N TYR A 183 -8.03 -15.90 -16.64
CA TYR A 183 -7.61 -16.31 -17.98
C TYR A 183 -7.31 -15.09 -18.85
N PHE A 184 -6.09 -15.03 -19.36
CA PHE A 184 -5.60 -13.87 -20.12
C PHE A 184 -6.32 -13.69 -21.45
N GLY A 185 -6.64 -14.80 -22.17
CA GLY A 185 -7.34 -14.72 -23.45
C GLY A 185 -8.72 -14.08 -23.33
N VAL A 186 -9.51 -14.41 -22.30
CA VAL A 186 -10.80 -13.74 -22.06
C VAL A 186 -10.61 -12.26 -21.70
N ALA A 187 -9.61 -11.96 -20.86
CA ALA A 187 -9.29 -10.57 -20.53
C ALA A 187 -8.83 -9.79 -21.76
N GLU A 188 -8.07 -10.40 -22.67
CA GLU A 188 -7.67 -9.81 -23.95
C GLU A 188 -8.89 -9.41 -24.78
N ASN A 189 -9.83 -10.34 -24.94
CA ASN A 189 -11.06 -10.08 -25.67
C ASN A 189 -11.84 -8.90 -25.06
N ILE A 190 -12.04 -8.91 -23.73
CA ILE A 190 -12.76 -7.84 -23.01
C ILE A 190 -12.02 -6.49 -23.14
N ILE A 191 -10.71 -6.45 -23.00
CA ILE A 191 -9.93 -5.20 -23.10
C ILE A 191 -9.99 -4.61 -24.51
N LYS A 192 -10.00 -5.48 -25.53
CA LYS A 192 -10.00 -5.06 -26.95
C LYS A 192 -11.38 -4.72 -27.47
N ARG A 193 -12.41 -5.45 -27.07
CA ARG A 193 -13.75 -5.40 -27.67
C ARG A 193 -14.85 -5.02 -26.69
N GLY A 194 -14.59 -5.03 -25.39
CA GLY A 194 -15.64 -4.88 -24.36
C GLY A 194 -16.42 -6.15 -24.11
N PHE A 195 -17.58 -6.01 -23.47
CA PHE A 195 -18.52 -7.09 -23.19
C PHE A 195 -19.93 -6.55 -23.03
N TYR A 196 -20.94 -7.44 -23.07
CA TYR A 196 -22.33 -7.08 -22.86
C TYR A 196 -22.84 -7.59 -21.51
N MET A 197 -23.64 -6.76 -20.82
CA MET A 197 -24.40 -7.11 -19.63
C MET A 197 -25.79 -6.46 -19.71
N ASN A 198 -26.85 -7.25 -19.58
CA ASN A 198 -28.24 -6.78 -19.68
C ASN A 198 -28.55 -5.96 -20.96
N GLY A 199 -27.91 -6.33 -22.09
CA GLY A 199 -28.09 -5.65 -23.37
C GLY A 199 -27.23 -4.40 -23.56
N GLU A 200 -26.53 -3.92 -22.55
CA GLU A 200 -25.65 -2.76 -22.59
C GLU A 200 -24.19 -3.15 -22.84
N HIS A 201 -23.48 -2.35 -23.62
CA HIS A 201 -22.05 -2.57 -23.91
C HIS A 201 -21.17 -1.89 -22.88
N TYR A 202 -20.14 -2.59 -22.44
CA TYR A 202 -19.12 -2.13 -21.47
C TYR A 202 -17.75 -2.15 -22.10
N VAL A 203 -17.00 -1.10 -21.90
CA VAL A 203 -15.63 -0.95 -22.41
C VAL A 203 -14.61 -0.94 -21.27
N PHE A 204 -13.39 -1.37 -21.58
CA PHE A 204 -12.26 -1.25 -20.65
C PHE A 204 -12.02 0.22 -20.34
N PHE A 205 -11.99 0.57 -19.05
CA PHE A 205 -11.75 1.93 -18.59
C PHE A 205 -10.30 2.13 -18.16
N SER A 206 -9.92 1.54 -17.02
CA SER A 206 -8.58 1.73 -16.45
C SER A 206 -8.22 0.64 -15.45
N ALA A 207 -6.94 0.64 -15.04
CA ALA A 207 -6.48 -0.16 -13.91
C ALA A 207 -5.40 0.63 -13.15
N SER A 208 -5.57 0.81 -11.85
CA SER A 208 -4.52 1.35 -10.99
C SER A 208 -3.36 0.36 -10.85
N ALA A 209 -2.18 0.84 -10.47
CA ALA A 209 -1.02 -0.04 -10.24
C ALA A 209 -1.36 -1.21 -9.27
N GLY A 210 -2.13 -0.94 -8.20
CA GLY A 210 -2.59 -1.98 -7.28
C GLY A 210 -3.58 -2.96 -7.90
N GLN A 211 -4.47 -2.49 -8.78
CA GLN A 211 -5.39 -3.35 -9.52
C GLN A 211 -4.63 -4.22 -10.52
N ILE A 212 -3.69 -3.67 -11.27
CA ILE A 212 -2.84 -4.42 -12.19
C ILE A 212 -2.10 -5.54 -11.45
N ARG A 213 -1.44 -5.24 -10.32
CA ARG A 213 -0.74 -6.24 -9.50
C ARG A 213 -1.66 -7.36 -9.01
N THR A 214 -2.91 -7.07 -8.72
CA THR A 214 -3.91 -8.05 -8.26
C THR A 214 -4.74 -8.63 -9.39
N LYS A 215 -4.33 -8.45 -10.64
CA LYS A 215 -5.00 -8.93 -11.86
C LYS A 215 -6.46 -8.48 -11.91
N LYS A 216 -6.70 -7.18 -11.78
CA LYS A 216 -8.03 -6.56 -11.85
C LYS A 216 -7.98 -5.34 -12.75
N PHE A 217 -9.14 -5.02 -13.33
CA PHE A 217 -9.35 -3.76 -14.02
C PHE A 217 -10.80 -3.29 -13.85
N VAL A 218 -11.06 -2.06 -14.22
CA VAL A 218 -12.40 -1.46 -14.20
C VAL A 218 -12.90 -1.35 -15.63
N ALA A 219 -14.13 -1.82 -15.86
CA ALA A 219 -14.90 -1.58 -17.06
C ALA A 219 -16.06 -0.62 -16.76
N ILE A 220 -16.49 0.12 -17.75
CA ILE A 220 -17.54 1.13 -17.65
C ILE A 220 -18.55 0.94 -18.77
N LYS A 221 -19.82 1.19 -18.51
CA LYS A 221 -20.85 1.25 -19.53
C LYS A 221 -20.47 2.30 -20.59
N GLU A 222 -20.46 1.94 -21.87
CA GLU A 222 -19.92 2.78 -22.93
C GLU A 222 -20.64 4.12 -23.04
N SER A 223 -21.98 4.11 -22.95
CA SER A 223 -22.78 5.35 -22.96
C SER A 223 -22.39 6.31 -21.84
N ALA A 224 -22.21 5.79 -20.62
CA ALA A 224 -21.78 6.59 -19.47
C ALA A 224 -20.33 7.07 -19.60
N TYR A 225 -19.45 6.26 -20.20
CA TYR A 225 -18.07 6.64 -20.48
C TYR A 225 -17.97 7.87 -21.36
N LEU A 226 -18.73 7.91 -22.46
CA LEU A 226 -18.75 9.02 -23.40
C LEU A 226 -19.24 10.33 -22.77
N GLU A 227 -20.13 10.26 -21.79
CA GLU A 227 -20.66 11.44 -21.09
C GLU A 227 -19.67 12.07 -20.11
N VAL A 228 -18.79 11.26 -19.49
CA VAL A 228 -17.95 11.74 -18.36
C VAL A 228 -16.47 11.90 -18.70
N MET A 229 -16.03 11.41 -19.86
CA MET A 229 -14.58 11.37 -20.21
C MET A 229 -13.90 12.72 -20.13
N ASP A 230 -14.51 13.76 -20.69
CA ASP A 230 -13.91 15.10 -20.68
C ASP A 230 -13.76 15.64 -19.25
N ALA A 231 -14.71 15.38 -18.36
CA ALA A 231 -14.62 15.76 -16.96
C ALA A 231 -13.51 14.98 -16.20
N LEU A 232 -13.29 13.70 -16.55
CA LEU A 232 -12.29 12.85 -15.93
C LEU A 232 -10.87 13.08 -16.45
N THR A 233 -10.75 13.50 -17.72
CA THR A 233 -9.47 13.72 -18.42
C THR A 233 -9.12 15.20 -18.64
N CYS A 234 -9.94 16.12 -18.14
CA CYS A 234 -9.80 17.54 -18.41
C CYS A 234 -9.66 17.82 -19.93
N GLY A 235 -10.51 17.17 -20.73
CA GLY A 235 -10.57 17.30 -22.18
C GLY A 235 -9.32 16.81 -22.93
N LEU A 236 -8.53 15.91 -22.33
CA LEU A 236 -7.37 15.29 -23.00
C LEU A 236 -7.76 13.93 -23.56
N SER A 237 -7.88 13.83 -24.87
CA SER A 237 -8.25 12.60 -25.57
C SER A 237 -7.05 11.72 -25.91
N ALA A 238 -7.31 10.44 -26.18
CA ALA A 238 -6.30 9.49 -26.64
C ALA A 238 -5.71 9.90 -28.01
N GLU A 239 -6.52 10.52 -28.87
CA GLU A 239 -6.11 11.04 -30.18
C GLU A 239 -5.10 12.17 -30.01
N THR A 240 -5.35 13.11 -29.10
CA THR A 240 -4.41 14.20 -28.77
C THR A 240 -3.09 13.64 -28.25
N ILE A 241 -3.12 12.67 -27.34
CA ILE A 241 -1.90 12.02 -26.81
C ILE A 241 -1.15 11.31 -27.93
N ASN A 242 -1.86 10.58 -28.80
CA ASN A 242 -1.27 9.85 -29.92
C ASN A 242 -0.65 10.79 -30.97
N ALA A 243 -1.23 11.97 -31.19
CA ALA A 243 -0.69 13.00 -32.08
C ALA A 243 0.62 13.60 -31.55
N HIS A 244 0.83 13.61 -30.23
CA HIS A 244 2.06 14.03 -29.55
C HIS A 244 3.08 12.87 -29.33
N GLY A 245 2.99 11.80 -30.09
CA GLY A 245 3.95 10.68 -30.04
C GLY A 245 3.61 9.56 -29.04
N GLY A 246 2.41 9.59 -28.46
CA GLY A 246 1.95 8.56 -27.54
C GLY A 246 2.43 8.77 -26.10
N VAL A 247 2.33 7.71 -25.29
CA VAL A 247 2.61 7.74 -23.85
C VAL A 247 3.11 6.38 -23.38
N ASN A 248 3.79 6.32 -22.23
CA ASN A 248 3.95 5.05 -21.52
C ASN A 248 2.58 4.53 -21.09
N ILE A 249 2.19 3.36 -21.59
CA ILE A 249 0.80 2.87 -21.47
C ILE A 249 0.42 2.55 -20.01
N ASN A 250 1.34 1.96 -19.24
CA ASN A 250 1.06 1.62 -17.85
C ASN A 250 0.94 2.87 -16.97
N LYS A 251 1.78 3.90 -17.23
CA LYS A 251 1.66 5.21 -16.58
C LYS A 251 0.33 5.89 -16.95
N TYR A 252 -0.05 5.87 -18.22
CA TYR A 252 -1.34 6.39 -18.67
C TYR A 252 -2.51 5.73 -17.94
N LEU A 253 -2.54 4.39 -17.89
CA LEU A 253 -3.60 3.66 -17.19
C LEU A 253 -3.62 3.99 -15.70
N ALA A 254 -2.46 4.05 -15.05
CA ALA A 254 -2.34 4.40 -13.64
C ALA A 254 -2.77 5.85 -13.35
N TYR A 255 -2.45 6.79 -14.25
CA TYR A 255 -2.85 8.19 -14.10
C TYR A 255 -4.34 8.40 -14.36
N LEU A 256 -4.91 7.70 -15.35
CA LEU A 256 -6.36 7.71 -15.56
C LEU A 256 -7.10 7.11 -14.35
N ALA A 257 -6.55 6.04 -13.77
CA ALA A 257 -7.12 5.41 -12.57
C ALA A 257 -7.08 6.28 -11.31
N LEU A 258 -6.40 7.44 -11.31
CA LEU A 258 -6.45 8.39 -10.18
C LEU A 258 -7.86 8.89 -9.90
N CYS A 259 -8.73 8.95 -10.92
CA CYS A 259 -10.14 9.28 -10.73
C CYS A 259 -10.92 8.27 -9.89
N ASN A 260 -10.42 7.02 -9.74
CA ASN A 260 -10.97 5.98 -8.88
C ASN A 260 -10.45 6.03 -7.43
N SER A 261 -9.55 6.96 -7.12
CA SER A 261 -9.02 7.10 -5.76
C SER A 261 -10.12 7.55 -4.80
N ALA A 262 -10.19 6.89 -3.64
CA ALA A 262 -11.08 7.31 -2.56
C ALA A 262 -10.77 8.74 -2.13
N THR A 263 -11.72 9.64 -2.28
CA THR A 263 -11.52 11.07 -2.02
C THR A 263 -12.77 11.72 -1.47
N THR A 264 -12.59 12.69 -0.58
CA THR A 264 -13.64 13.66 -0.22
C THR A 264 -13.64 14.80 -1.24
N LEU A 265 -14.80 15.16 -1.75
CA LEU A 265 -14.94 16.27 -2.72
C LEU A 265 -14.40 17.58 -2.14
N TRP A 266 -13.50 18.24 -2.86
CA TRP A 266 -13.11 19.62 -2.59
C TRP A 266 -13.91 20.59 -3.47
N ALA A 267 -15.16 20.86 -3.05
CA ALA A 267 -16.15 21.61 -3.84
C ALA A 267 -15.68 23.01 -4.27
N LYS A 268 -14.81 23.67 -3.50
CA LYS A 268 -14.29 25.02 -3.79
C LYS A 268 -12.79 24.95 -4.05
N PHE A 269 -12.35 24.00 -4.88
CA PHE A 269 -10.94 23.96 -5.31
C PHE A 269 -10.61 25.22 -6.14
N PRO A 270 -9.63 26.05 -5.70
CA PRO A 270 -9.36 27.33 -6.31
C PRO A 270 -8.42 27.18 -7.51
N ILE A 271 -8.88 26.58 -8.60
CA ILE A 271 -8.05 26.28 -9.77
C ILE A 271 -7.40 27.53 -10.38
N GLU A 272 -8.07 28.69 -10.34
CA GLU A 272 -7.54 29.98 -10.85
C GLU A 272 -6.42 30.54 -9.97
N LYS A 273 -6.34 30.12 -8.71
CA LYS A 273 -5.33 30.53 -7.74
C LYS A 273 -4.26 29.45 -7.53
N THR A 274 -4.14 28.57 -8.51
CA THR A 274 -3.19 27.46 -8.51
C THR A 274 -2.26 27.60 -9.71
N ILE A 275 -0.96 27.42 -9.48
CA ILE A 275 0.07 27.37 -10.52
C ILE A 275 0.86 26.07 -10.46
N VAL A 276 1.58 25.73 -11.51
CA VAL A 276 2.49 24.59 -11.57
C VAL A 276 3.89 25.07 -11.92
N VAL A 277 4.87 24.78 -11.09
CA VAL A 277 6.27 25.19 -11.26
C VAL A 277 7.17 23.97 -11.47
N ASP A 278 8.39 24.18 -11.95
CA ASP A 278 9.38 23.10 -12.02
C ASP A 278 9.72 22.60 -10.62
N ASP A 279 10.07 21.31 -10.53
CA ASP A 279 10.47 20.71 -9.26
C ASP A 279 11.78 21.34 -8.75
N PHE A 280 11.88 21.47 -7.44
CA PHE A 280 13.12 21.85 -6.79
C PHE A 280 14.07 20.64 -6.76
N GLU A 281 15.18 20.74 -7.47
CA GLU A 281 16.18 19.70 -7.59
C GLU A 281 17.56 20.24 -7.27
N THR A 282 18.39 19.47 -6.56
CA THR A 282 19.81 19.80 -6.34
C THR A 282 20.69 18.56 -6.52
N MET A 283 21.98 18.79 -6.74
CA MET A 283 23.00 17.74 -6.68
C MET A 283 23.53 17.65 -5.27
N VAL A 284 23.37 16.49 -4.62
CA VAL A 284 23.88 16.23 -3.27
C VAL A 284 25.11 15.34 -3.37
N HIS A 285 26.28 15.88 -2.98
CA HIS A 285 27.51 15.11 -2.96
C HIS A 285 27.54 14.12 -1.82
N GLY A 286 27.94 12.86 -2.10
CA GLY A 286 28.10 11.86 -1.08
C GLY A 286 28.50 10.49 -1.60
N THR A 287 28.74 9.59 -0.64
CA THR A 287 29.13 8.20 -0.90
C THR A 287 27.90 7.37 -1.27
N VAL A 288 27.99 6.57 -2.32
CA VAL A 288 26.95 5.62 -2.75
C VAL A 288 27.52 4.24 -3.06
N ASP A 289 26.71 3.20 -2.95
CA ASP A 289 27.00 1.89 -3.52
C ASP A 289 26.38 1.85 -4.93
N HIS A 290 27.24 2.09 -5.94
CA HIS A 290 26.84 2.02 -7.34
C HIS A 290 26.73 0.56 -7.79
N ILE A 291 25.57 0.18 -8.32
CA ILE A 291 25.29 -1.17 -8.83
C ILE A 291 25.13 -1.09 -10.35
N ASP A 292 25.97 -1.82 -11.07
CA ASP A 292 25.83 -2.01 -12.52
C ASP A 292 24.77 -3.08 -12.80
N PRO A 293 23.63 -2.75 -13.45
CA PRO A 293 22.55 -3.70 -13.68
C PRO A 293 22.90 -4.85 -14.64
N SER A 294 23.97 -4.69 -15.43
CA SER A 294 24.38 -5.68 -16.44
C SER A 294 25.34 -6.72 -15.88
N THR A 295 26.21 -6.31 -14.96
CA THR A 295 27.26 -7.15 -14.37
C THR A 295 27.01 -7.51 -12.92
N TYR A 296 26.04 -6.84 -12.26
CA TYR A 296 25.78 -6.91 -10.82
C TYR A 296 26.99 -6.53 -9.94
N THR A 297 27.94 -5.79 -10.50
CA THR A 297 29.11 -5.30 -9.76
C THR A 297 28.71 -4.13 -8.86
N ILE A 298 29.07 -4.20 -7.58
CA ILE A 298 28.84 -3.14 -6.59
C ILE A 298 30.16 -2.41 -6.37
N THR A 299 30.16 -1.10 -6.55
CA THR A 299 31.32 -0.25 -6.33
C THR A 299 30.96 0.93 -5.44
N ARG A 300 31.63 1.06 -4.29
CA ARG A 300 31.47 2.23 -3.42
C ARG A 300 32.26 3.40 -3.97
N GLN A 301 31.60 4.52 -4.16
CA GLN A 301 32.22 5.73 -4.76
C GLN A 301 31.57 7.02 -4.26
N GLU A 302 32.35 8.10 -4.28
CA GLU A 302 31.85 9.46 -4.10
C GLU A 302 31.29 9.96 -5.43
N THR A 303 30.07 10.53 -5.38
CA THR A 303 29.42 11.09 -6.58
C THR A 303 28.39 12.12 -6.21
N ASP A 304 28.03 12.95 -7.21
CA ASP A 304 26.91 13.88 -7.08
C ASP A 304 25.61 13.13 -7.45
N VAL A 305 24.67 13.09 -6.51
CA VAL A 305 23.39 12.41 -6.66
C VAL A 305 22.30 13.43 -6.92
N PRO A 306 21.58 13.37 -8.04
CA PRO A 306 20.46 14.25 -8.29
C PRO A 306 19.28 13.88 -7.38
N ILE A 307 18.76 14.87 -6.65
CA ILE A 307 17.61 14.70 -5.78
C ILE A 307 16.54 15.72 -6.14
N THR A 308 15.42 15.24 -6.61
CA THR A 308 14.20 16.03 -6.83
C THR A 308 13.47 16.13 -5.50
N HIS A 309 13.75 17.18 -4.71
CA HIS A 309 13.24 17.32 -3.35
C HIS A 309 11.72 17.45 -3.29
N THR A 310 11.10 18.10 -4.27
CA THR A 310 9.65 18.30 -4.33
C THR A 310 8.92 17.26 -5.18
N ASP A 311 9.53 16.09 -5.43
CA ASP A 311 8.88 15.04 -6.24
C ASP A 311 7.51 14.65 -5.68
N GLY A 312 6.46 15.18 -6.33
CA GLY A 312 5.07 14.98 -5.94
C GLY A 312 4.60 15.81 -4.73
N CYS A 313 5.36 16.80 -4.27
CA CYS A 313 5.00 17.68 -3.16
C CYS A 313 4.88 19.15 -3.62
N GLY A 314 3.70 19.73 -3.41
CA GLY A 314 3.44 21.15 -3.60
C GLY A 314 3.10 21.86 -2.31
N MET A 315 2.81 23.14 -2.38
CA MET A 315 2.50 24.01 -1.24
C MET A 315 1.06 24.50 -1.27
N ILE A 316 0.49 24.69 -0.09
CA ILE A 316 -0.81 25.32 0.09
C ILE A 316 -0.74 26.32 1.24
N LEU A 317 -1.34 27.50 1.05
CA LEU A 317 -1.37 28.53 2.11
C LEU A 317 -2.16 28.08 3.34
N PRO A 318 -1.72 28.46 4.56
CA PRO A 318 -2.42 28.17 5.82
C PRO A 318 -3.85 28.74 5.88
N SER A 319 -4.20 29.69 5.01
CA SER A 319 -5.56 30.23 4.88
C SER A 319 -6.55 29.23 4.26
N LEU A 320 -6.07 28.30 3.43
CA LEU A 320 -6.90 27.26 2.78
C LEU A 320 -6.92 25.93 3.56
N SER A 321 -5.84 25.57 4.23
CA SER A 321 -5.75 24.37 5.03
C SER A 321 -4.80 24.54 6.20
N LYS A 322 -5.10 23.88 7.33
CA LYS A 322 -4.20 23.79 8.47
C LYS A 322 -3.49 22.43 8.55
N LYS A 323 -3.82 21.51 7.63
CA LYS A 323 -3.36 20.12 7.60
C LYS A 323 -2.82 19.79 6.23
N ASN A 324 -1.79 18.97 6.21
CA ASN A 324 -1.29 18.38 4.98
C ASN A 324 -2.27 17.31 4.49
N PHE A 325 -2.43 17.20 3.19
CA PHE A 325 -3.30 16.19 2.57
C PHE A 325 -2.87 15.92 1.13
N MET A 326 -3.33 14.79 0.58
CA MET A 326 -3.08 14.45 -0.81
C MET A 326 -4.21 14.99 -1.70
N LEU A 327 -3.82 15.68 -2.78
CA LEU A 327 -4.72 16.16 -3.83
C LEU A 327 -4.90 15.08 -4.90
N ARG A 328 -6.13 14.97 -5.41
CA ARG A 328 -6.49 14.25 -6.64
C ARG A 328 -7.37 15.13 -7.51
N ALA A 329 -6.91 15.39 -8.72
CA ALA A 329 -7.69 16.04 -9.79
C ALA A 329 -7.32 15.35 -11.12
N PRO A 330 -8.00 15.63 -12.24
CA PRO A 330 -7.60 15.06 -13.51
C PRO A 330 -6.12 15.26 -13.80
N TRP A 331 -5.37 14.16 -13.92
CA TRP A 331 -3.92 14.12 -14.13
C TRP A 331 -3.06 14.75 -13.02
N VAL A 332 -3.63 15.18 -11.92
CA VAL A 332 -2.91 15.76 -10.78
C VAL A 332 -2.97 14.84 -9.57
N LYS A 333 -1.78 14.52 -9.04
CA LYS A 333 -1.59 13.67 -7.87
C LYS A 333 -0.43 14.18 -7.03
N GLY A 334 -0.58 14.27 -5.73
CA GLY A 334 0.56 14.51 -4.82
C GLY A 334 0.13 15.09 -3.49
N LEU A 335 1.12 15.36 -2.65
CA LEU A 335 0.97 15.98 -1.35
C LEU A 335 0.83 17.50 -1.54
N LEU A 336 -0.11 18.11 -0.83
CA LEU A 336 -0.12 19.54 -0.56
C LEU A 336 0.31 19.75 0.89
N ALA A 337 1.52 20.24 1.05
CA ALA A 337 2.07 20.59 2.35
C ALA A 337 1.74 22.05 2.67
N VAL A 338 1.29 22.29 3.90
CA VAL A 338 0.94 23.63 4.35
C VAL A 338 2.22 24.43 4.60
N PHE A 339 2.39 25.51 3.84
CA PHE A 339 3.54 26.40 3.98
C PHE A 339 3.15 27.86 3.66
N PRO A 340 3.51 28.86 4.50
CA PRO A 340 3.14 30.26 4.32
C PRO A 340 4.09 30.95 3.33
N PHE A 341 4.10 30.52 2.06
CA PHE A 341 4.98 31.10 1.03
C PHE A 341 4.70 32.60 0.76
N ASP A 342 3.48 33.08 0.97
CA ASP A 342 3.15 34.50 0.91
C ASP A 342 3.87 35.31 1.99
N GLN A 343 4.02 34.78 3.19
CA GLN A 343 4.82 35.39 4.25
C GLN A 343 6.31 35.37 3.89
N PHE A 344 6.82 34.25 3.32
CA PHE A 344 8.20 34.15 2.89
C PHE A 344 8.54 35.23 1.87
N ILE A 345 7.69 35.45 0.84
CA ILE A 345 7.87 36.48 -0.18
C ILE A 345 7.93 37.88 0.47
N ARG A 346 7.00 38.23 1.36
CA ARG A 346 7.01 39.52 2.04
C ARG A 346 8.28 39.76 2.87
N GLU A 347 8.79 38.73 3.52
CA GLU A 347 10.04 38.82 4.28
C GLU A 347 11.27 38.91 3.36
N ALA A 348 11.23 38.26 2.19
CA ALA A 348 12.26 38.41 1.16
C ALA A 348 12.27 39.83 0.58
N ASP A 349 11.11 40.39 0.22
CA ASP A 349 10.98 41.77 -0.26
C ASP A 349 11.46 42.81 0.78
N GLN A 350 11.26 42.52 2.09
CA GLN A 350 11.79 43.39 3.15
C GLN A 350 13.33 43.35 3.26
N ARG A 351 13.91 42.17 3.00
CA ARG A 351 15.38 41.99 3.04
C ARG A 351 16.07 42.57 1.79
N ASP A 352 15.44 42.46 0.65
CA ASP A 352 15.92 43.04 -0.61
C ASP A 352 14.78 43.75 -1.37
N PRO A 353 14.50 45.01 -1.06
CA PRO A 353 13.41 45.76 -1.65
C PRO A 353 13.60 46.10 -3.15
N LEU A 354 14.77 45.83 -3.74
CA LEU A 354 15.05 46.09 -5.13
C LEU A 354 14.62 44.93 -6.05
N VAL A 355 14.36 43.77 -5.49
CA VAL A 355 13.93 42.54 -6.19
C VAL A 355 12.45 42.31 -5.91
N ASN A 356 11.68 42.00 -6.94
CA ASN A 356 10.30 41.58 -6.82
C ASN A 356 10.26 40.04 -6.62
N HIS A 357 10.28 39.57 -5.38
CA HIS A 357 10.26 38.15 -5.05
C HIS A 357 8.87 37.51 -5.26
N ALA A 358 7.82 38.30 -5.58
CA ALA A 358 6.50 37.72 -5.88
C ALA A 358 6.41 37.09 -7.28
N LEU A 359 7.44 37.23 -8.11
CA LEU A 359 7.47 36.68 -9.47
C LEU A 359 7.96 35.21 -9.42
N ILE A 360 7.21 34.35 -10.09
CA ILE A 360 7.54 32.94 -10.23
C ILE A 360 7.22 32.48 -11.66
N THR A 361 8.03 31.58 -12.21
CA THR A 361 7.87 31.06 -13.57
C THR A 361 7.21 29.68 -13.53
N ASP A 362 6.16 29.47 -14.32
CA ASP A 362 5.50 28.19 -14.46
C ASP A 362 6.29 27.21 -15.37
N ILE A 363 5.87 25.94 -15.42
CA ILE A 363 6.53 24.90 -16.24
C ILE A 363 6.46 25.12 -17.73
N TYR A 364 5.70 26.12 -18.18
CA TYR A 364 5.59 26.51 -19.60
C TYR A 364 6.37 27.83 -19.93
N GLY A 365 7.08 28.37 -18.92
CA GLY A 365 7.90 29.58 -19.06
C GLY A 365 7.13 30.91 -18.90
N GLN A 366 5.86 30.86 -18.45
CA GLN A 366 5.10 32.07 -18.17
C GLN A 366 5.41 32.56 -16.74
N GLN A 367 5.63 33.87 -16.59
CA GLN A 367 5.77 34.52 -15.31
C GLN A 367 4.41 34.85 -14.68
N HIS A 368 4.30 34.61 -13.37
CA HIS A 368 3.14 34.89 -12.54
C HIS A 368 3.53 35.75 -11.35
N ASP A 369 2.69 36.70 -10.99
CA ASP A 369 2.84 37.49 -9.75
C ASP A 369 1.91 36.92 -8.68
N VAL A 370 2.49 36.30 -7.66
CA VAL A 370 1.75 35.57 -6.59
C VAL A 370 0.68 36.46 -5.93
N PHE A 371 0.98 37.74 -5.70
CA PHE A 371 0.03 38.62 -5.01
C PHE A 371 -1.02 39.18 -5.97
N LYS A 372 -0.64 39.63 -7.18
CA LYS A 372 -1.60 40.17 -8.14
C LYS A 372 -2.60 39.13 -8.61
N GLU A 373 -2.16 37.90 -8.81
CA GLU A 373 -3.03 36.77 -9.24
C GLU A 373 -3.68 36.09 -8.05
N GLY A 374 -3.26 36.39 -6.83
CA GLY A 374 -3.80 35.83 -5.61
C GLY A 374 -3.57 34.33 -5.48
N ILE A 375 -2.37 33.87 -5.88
CA ILE A 375 -1.98 32.44 -5.86
C ILE A 375 -2.01 31.92 -4.42
N GLN A 376 -2.62 30.77 -4.25
CA GLN A 376 -2.82 30.11 -2.96
C GLN A 376 -2.29 28.67 -2.94
N ILE A 377 -2.04 28.08 -4.11
CA ILE A 377 -1.52 26.73 -4.26
C ILE A 377 -0.42 26.75 -5.32
N ILE A 378 0.72 26.16 -4.97
CA ILE A 378 1.83 25.89 -5.88
C ILE A 378 1.94 24.39 -6.04
N LEU A 379 1.66 23.89 -7.22
CA LEU A 379 1.92 22.50 -7.62
C LEU A 379 3.30 22.42 -8.27
N THR A 380 3.87 21.21 -8.26
CA THR A 380 5.10 20.92 -8.98
C THR A 380 4.83 20.12 -10.26
N LYS A 381 5.75 20.17 -11.19
CA LYS A 381 5.70 19.44 -12.47
C LYS A 381 5.50 17.93 -12.26
N SER A 382 6.16 17.35 -11.27
CA SER A 382 6.00 15.95 -10.91
C SER A 382 4.59 15.60 -10.42
N GLN A 383 3.81 16.57 -9.91
CA GLN A 383 2.40 16.38 -9.55
C GLN A 383 1.48 16.37 -10.75
N PHE A 384 1.79 17.13 -11.82
CA PHE A 384 0.98 17.24 -13.03
C PHE A 384 1.44 16.24 -14.09
N LYS A 385 0.91 15.03 -14.02
CA LYS A 385 1.40 13.85 -14.74
C LYS A 385 1.32 13.92 -16.28
N MET A 386 0.35 14.68 -16.83
CA MET A 386 0.13 14.80 -18.29
C MET A 386 0.44 16.22 -18.81
N TRP A 387 1.28 16.99 -18.11
CA TRP A 387 1.58 18.38 -18.41
C TRP A 387 2.00 18.62 -19.87
N LYS A 388 2.81 17.74 -20.44
CA LYS A 388 3.37 17.87 -21.80
C LYS A 388 2.33 17.80 -22.94
N TYR A 389 1.08 17.42 -22.64
CA TYR A 389 -0.01 17.35 -23.61
C TYR A 389 -0.93 18.58 -23.59
N TYR A 390 -0.63 19.55 -22.75
CA TYR A 390 -1.25 20.87 -22.71
C TYR A 390 -0.24 21.92 -23.17
N SER A 391 -0.70 22.97 -23.83
CA SER A 391 0.13 24.06 -24.34
C SER A 391 0.48 25.07 -23.24
N SER A 392 -0.33 25.17 -22.18
CA SER A 392 -0.15 26.10 -21.06
C SER A 392 -0.94 25.65 -19.85
N TRP A 393 -0.57 26.17 -18.67
CA TRP A 393 -1.37 25.98 -17.47
C TRP A 393 -2.77 26.62 -17.60
N SER A 394 -2.85 27.78 -18.25
CA SER A 394 -4.13 28.46 -18.54
C SER A 394 -5.06 27.63 -19.43
N GLU A 395 -4.54 26.80 -20.33
CA GLU A 395 -5.36 25.86 -21.11
C GLU A 395 -5.98 24.80 -20.18
N TYR A 396 -5.18 24.21 -19.29
CA TYR A 396 -5.69 23.24 -18.33
C TYR A 396 -6.76 23.84 -17.41
N GLN A 397 -6.53 25.04 -16.85
CA GLN A 397 -7.49 25.75 -16.01
C GLN A 397 -8.81 26.03 -16.75
N ARG A 398 -8.74 26.49 -18.00
CA ARG A 398 -9.91 26.73 -18.85
C ARG A 398 -10.70 25.44 -19.09
N LYS A 399 -10.01 24.34 -19.47
CA LYS A 399 -10.62 23.03 -19.69
C LYS A 399 -11.21 22.46 -18.40
N PHE A 400 -10.52 22.62 -17.27
CA PHE A 400 -11.00 22.18 -15.96
C PHE A 400 -12.39 22.77 -15.63
N ARG A 401 -12.59 24.06 -15.90
CA ARG A 401 -13.89 24.73 -15.73
C ARG A 401 -14.90 24.31 -16.78
N GLN A 402 -14.49 24.33 -18.04
CA GLN A 402 -15.33 24.02 -19.19
C GLN A 402 -16.01 22.65 -19.05
N TYR A 403 -15.28 21.65 -18.61
CA TYR A 403 -15.77 20.27 -18.49
C TYR A 403 -16.30 19.93 -17.09
N GLY A 404 -16.37 20.89 -16.17
CA GLY A 404 -16.87 20.66 -14.82
C GLY A 404 -16.03 19.67 -14.03
N CYS A 405 -14.70 19.67 -14.24
CA CYS A 405 -13.78 18.81 -13.51
C CYS A 405 -13.85 19.07 -12.01
N THR A 406 -13.57 18.05 -11.22
CA THR A 406 -13.59 18.14 -9.76
C THR A 406 -12.24 17.73 -9.16
N ALA A 407 -11.94 18.30 -7.99
CA ALA A 407 -10.82 17.92 -7.18
C ALA A 407 -11.27 17.19 -5.91
N GLY A 408 -10.46 16.28 -5.41
CA GLY A 408 -10.71 15.55 -4.18
C GLY A 408 -9.51 15.59 -3.25
N LYS A 409 -9.79 15.56 -1.94
CA LYS A 409 -8.80 15.41 -0.88
C LYS A 409 -8.77 13.97 -0.41
N CYS A 410 -7.60 13.42 -0.15
CA CYS A 410 -7.44 12.14 0.51
C CYS A 410 -6.25 12.14 1.46
N ASN A 411 -6.21 11.18 2.37
CA ASN A 411 -5.11 11.02 3.33
C ASN A 411 -4.77 12.32 4.11
N GLU A 412 -5.77 13.08 4.49
CA GLU A 412 -5.57 14.27 5.31
C GLU A 412 -4.97 13.89 6.66
N GLU A 413 -4.08 14.72 7.21
CA GLU A 413 -3.52 14.51 8.55
C GLU A 413 -4.64 14.42 9.59
N PRO A 414 -4.68 13.35 10.41
CA PRO A 414 -5.66 13.24 11.47
C PRO A 414 -5.38 14.26 12.58
N GLU A 415 -6.40 14.64 13.33
CA GLU A 415 -6.22 15.51 14.51
C GLU A 415 -5.33 14.86 15.58
N ARG A 416 -5.30 13.55 15.60
CA ARG A 416 -4.48 12.74 16.46
C ARG A 416 -3.84 11.61 15.68
N ILE A 417 -2.51 11.55 15.76
CA ILE A 417 -1.73 10.49 15.16
C ILE A 417 -1.51 9.39 16.22
N ASP A 418 -2.04 8.20 15.96
CA ASP A 418 -1.86 7.05 16.84
C ASP A 418 -0.44 6.49 16.76
N ASN A 419 -0.03 5.78 17.83
CA ASN A 419 1.25 5.09 17.83
C ASN A 419 1.25 3.95 16.78
N ALA A 420 2.36 3.82 16.10
CA ALA A 420 2.59 2.81 15.10
C ALA A 420 3.02 1.47 15.71
N LYS A 421 3.11 0.45 14.87
CA LYS A 421 3.74 -0.82 15.19
C LYS A 421 4.99 -1.01 14.35
N PHE A 422 6.02 -1.51 14.98
CA PHE A 422 7.20 -2.04 14.31
C PHE A 422 6.83 -3.33 13.55
N ASN A 423 7.56 -3.70 12.51
CA ASN A 423 7.34 -4.94 11.79
C ASN A 423 8.63 -5.75 11.67
N TYR A 424 8.51 -7.04 11.30
CA TYR A 424 9.65 -7.94 11.23
C TYR A 424 10.72 -7.48 10.22
N GLN A 425 10.34 -6.79 9.14
CA GLN A 425 11.30 -6.32 8.13
C GLN A 425 12.26 -5.29 8.73
N MET A 426 11.75 -4.41 9.58
CA MET A 426 12.56 -3.41 10.27
C MET A 426 13.46 -4.03 11.34
N LEU A 427 13.00 -5.13 11.98
CA LEU A 427 13.81 -5.87 12.96
C LEU A 427 14.89 -6.72 12.29
N GLN A 428 14.61 -7.38 11.17
CA GLN A 428 15.53 -8.34 10.54
C GLN A 428 16.85 -7.72 10.09
N THR A 429 16.88 -6.41 9.87
CA THR A 429 18.06 -5.66 9.44
C THR A 429 18.95 -5.21 10.60
N LEU A 430 18.47 -5.31 11.83
CA LEU A 430 19.20 -5.06 13.06
C LEU A 430 19.83 -6.38 13.55
N THR A 431 20.89 -6.82 12.88
CA THR A 431 21.42 -8.18 12.99
C THR A 431 22.24 -8.45 14.28
N ASP A 432 22.58 -7.42 15.03
CA ASP A 432 23.38 -7.49 16.26
C ASP A 432 22.60 -7.23 17.54
N LEU A 433 21.25 -7.31 17.47
CA LEU A 433 20.40 -7.16 18.66
C LEU A 433 20.73 -8.23 19.69
N THR A 434 20.97 -7.79 20.93
CA THR A 434 21.09 -8.70 22.07
C THR A 434 19.71 -9.15 22.57
N ASP A 435 19.64 -10.26 23.30
CA ASP A 435 18.39 -10.74 23.92
C ASP A 435 17.79 -9.72 24.89
N GLU A 436 18.65 -8.91 25.57
CA GLU A 436 18.19 -7.84 26.46
C GLU A 436 17.56 -6.67 25.68
N GLU A 437 18.16 -6.26 24.57
CA GLU A 437 17.61 -5.22 23.69
C GLU A 437 16.29 -5.68 23.08
N LEU A 438 16.23 -6.93 22.57
CA LEU A 438 15.00 -7.51 22.02
C LEU A 438 13.91 -7.61 23.10
N SER A 439 14.26 -8.00 24.33
CA SER A 439 13.33 -8.01 25.46
C SER A 439 12.75 -6.62 25.75
N LYS A 440 13.57 -5.57 25.71
CA LYS A 440 13.13 -4.17 25.90
C LYS A 440 12.18 -3.73 24.79
N ILE A 441 12.51 -4.02 23.53
CA ILE A 441 11.65 -3.71 22.37
C ILE A 441 10.28 -4.42 22.48
N CYS A 442 10.27 -5.66 22.98
CA CYS A 442 9.04 -6.43 23.15
C CYS A 442 8.21 -6.04 24.40
N GLU A 443 8.83 -5.35 25.39
CA GLU A 443 8.22 -5.13 26.72
C GLU A 443 6.85 -4.45 26.65
N LYS A 444 6.68 -3.46 25.81
CA LYS A 444 5.41 -2.73 25.65
C LYS A 444 4.27 -3.64 25.18
N THR A 445 4.56 -4.51 24.19
CA THR A 445 3.60 -5.51 23.69
C THR A 445 3.33 -6.58 24.75
N ASN A 446 4.36 -7.08 25.42
CA ASN A 446 4.24 -8.09 26.45
C ASN A 446 3.44 -7.59 27.65
N ARG A 447 3.68 -6.34 28.09
CA ARG A 447 2.90 -5.70 29.16
C ARG A 447 1.44 -5.61 28.79
N LYS A 448 1.12 -5.12 27.60
CA LYS A 448 -0.24 -5.04 27.09
C LYS A 448 -0.94 -6.40 27.09
N LEU A 449 -0.26 -7.46 26.63
CA LEU A 449 -0.81 -8.83 26.65
C LEU A 449 -1.06 -9.37 28.08
N ARG A 450 -0.20 -9.04 29.04
CA ARG A 450 -0.41 -9.37 30.47
C ARG A 450 -1.58 -8.59 31.06
N ASP A 451 -1.61 -7.28 30.84
CA ASP A 451 -2.59 -6.37 31.43
C ASP A 451 -4.00 -6.61 30.86
N MET A 452 -4.13 -7.10 29.62
CA MET A 452 -5.42 -7.54 29.06
C MET A 452 -6.13 -8.61 29.88
N ALA A 453 -5.45 -9.33 30.77
CA ALA A 453 -6.05 -10.35 31.61
C ALA A 453 -6.71 -9.78 32.91
N SER A 454 -6.27 -8.61 33.38
CA SER A 454 -6.63 -8.08 34.69
C SER A 454 -6.90 -6.58 34.75
N ASP A 455 -6.29 -5.79 33.87
CA ASP A 455 -6.45 -4.33 33.89
C ASP A 455 -7.63 -3.86 33.03
N ARG A 456 -8.61 -3.26 33.69
CA ARG A 456 -9.83 -2.71 33.07
C ARG A 456 -9.54 -1.66 32.03
N GLN A 457 -8.55 -0.78 32.26
CA GLN A 457 -8.23 0.29 31.30
C GLN A 457 -7.60 -0.28 30.02
N THR A 458 -6.70 -1.24 30.16
CA THR A 458 -6.11 -1.93 29.03
C THR A 458 -7.17 -2.67 28.21
N MET A 459 -8.13 -3.35 28.85
CA MET A 459 -9.24 -3.99 28.15
C MET A 459 -10.07 -2.99 27.33
N LEU A 460 -10.45 -1.85 27.93
CA LEU A 460 -11.17 -0.78 27.23
C LEU A 460 -10.37 -0.19 26.08
N GLN A 461 -9.05 0.02 26.25
CA GLN A 461 -8.17 0.48 25.20
C GLN A 461 -8.12 -0.49 24.01
N VAL A 462 -8.02 -1.79 24.28
CA VAL A 462 -7.97 -2.82 23.24
C VAL A 462 -9.30 -2.91 22.48
N PHE A 463 -10.42 -2.69 23.14
CA PHE A 463 -11.72 -2.56 22.48
C PHE A 463 -11.89 -1.22 21.74
N GLY A 464 -10.98 -0.25 21.91
CA GLY A 464 -11.14 1.11 21.40
C GLY A 464 -12.22 1.91 22.14
N ALA A 465 -12.68 1.45 23.31
CA ALA A 465 -13.75 2.08 24.10
C ALA A 465 -13.19 3.13 25.05
N THR A 466 -12.43 4.09 24.57
CA THR A 466 -11.82 5.16 25.37
C THR A 466 -12.25 6.54 24.89
N LYS A 467 -12.18 7.55 25.78
CA LYS A 467 -12.40 8.97 25.43
C LYS A 467 -11.44 9.48 24.34
N LYS A 468 -10.40 8.74 24.06
CA LYS A 468 -9.39 9.06 23.04
C LYS A 468 -9.78 8.58 21.64
N THR A 469 -10.80 7.74 21.51
CA THR A 469 -11.28 7.22 20.22
C THR A 469 -12.19 8.27 19.58
N TYR A 470 -11.86 8.70 18.37
CA TYR A 470 -12.54 9.80 17.68
C TYR A 470 -14.02 9.52 17.39
N ARG A 471 -14.35 8.28 16.98
CA ARG A 471 -15.73 7.82 16.76
C ARG A 471 -15.92 6.46 17.41
N LEU A 472 -16.73 6.39 18.42
CA LEU A 472 -17.14 5.14 19.05
C LEU A 472 -18.34 4.56 18.32
N ASN A 473 -18.26 3.29 17.92
CA ASN A 473 -19.47 2.54 17.52
C ASN A 473 -20.36 2.24 18.72
N ALA A 474 -21.56 1.69 18.49
CA ALA A 474 -22.54 1.45 19.55
C ALA A 474 -21.99 0.53 20.68
N PHE A 475 -21.26 -0.53 20.31
CA PHE A 475 -20.63 -1.44 21.27
C PHE A 475 -19.53 -0.76 22.09
N GLN A 476 -18.67 0.02 21.45
CA GLN A 476 -17.62 0.78 22.13
C GLN A 476 -18.21 1.84 23.07
N LYS A 477 -19.30 2.53 22.64
CA LYS A 477 -20.02 3.45 23.50
C LYS A 477 -20.59 2.75 24.73
N SER A 478 -21.22 1.58 24.56
CA SER A 478 -21.77 0.80 25.67
C SER A 478 -20.68 0.43 26.69
N LEU A 479 -19.51 -0.03 26.22
CA LEU A 479 -18.35 -0.32 27.07
C LEU A 479 -17.79 0.92 27.77
N ALA A 480 -17.76 2.07 27.09
CA ALA A 480 -17.27 3.32 27.67
C ALA A 480 -18.20 3.85 28.78
N TYR A 481 -19.52 3.69 28.62
CA TYR A 481 -20.53 4.11 29.61
C TYR A 481 -20.71 3.09 30.74
N TYR A 482 -20.65 1.80 30.42
CA TYR A 482 -20.85 0.72 31.38
C TYR A 482 -19.75 -0.35 31.24
N PRO A 483 -18.57 -0.08 31.80
CA PRO A 483 -17.41 -0.98 31.70
C PRO A 483 -17.59 -2.36 32.33
N GLU A 484 -18.59 -2.55 33.18
CA GLU A 484 -18.96 -3.85 33.76
C GLU A 484 -19.35 -4.88 32.68
N LEU A 485 -19.74 -4.44 31.48
CA LEU A 485 -19.95 -5.31 30.30
C LEU A 485 -18.69 -6.09 29.91
N LEU A 486 -17.51 -5.70 30.35
CA LEU A 486 -16.28 -6.50 30.17
C LEU A 486 -16.40 -7.90 30.82
N GLN A 487 -17.32 -8.10 31.76
CA GLN A 487 -17.58 -9.39 32.39
C GLN A 487 -18.56 -10.27 31.59
N ASP A 488 -19.27 -9.69 30.63
CA ASP A 488 -20.18 -10.41 29.76
C ASP A 488 -19.47 -11.51 28.97
N PRO A 489 -20.08 -12.71 28.77
CA PRO A 489 -19.47 -13.80 28.03
C PRO A 489 -19.02 -13.44 26.61
N TYR A 490 -19.79 -12.59 25.90
CA TYR A 490 -19.42 -12.12 24.57
C TYR A 490 -18.16 -11.22 24.61
N CYS A 491 -18.12 -10.27 25.54
CA CYS A 491 -16.94 -9.42 25.72
C CYS A 491 -15.70 -10.22 26.09
N ARG A 492 -15.83 -11.22 26.98
CA ARG A 492 -14.72 -12.12 27.36
C ARG A 492 -14.23 -12.97 26.18
N ALA A 493 -15.14 -13.49 25.37
CA ALA A 493 -14.79 -14.24 24.15
C ALA A 493 -14.06 -13.34 23.15
N THR A 494 -14.62 -12.16 22.87
CA THR A 494 -14.02 -11.17 21.95
C THR A 494 -12.65 -10.72 22.45
N LEU A 495 -12.48 -10.47 23.75
CA LEU A 495 -11.18 -10.09 24.34
C LEU A 495 -10.13 -11.20 24.18
N ARG A 496 -10.53 -12.46 24.32
CA ARG A 496 -9.66 -13.63 24.09
C ARG A 496 -9.22 -13.70 22.63
N ASP A 497 -10.15 -13.50 21.70
CA ASP A 497 -9.83 -13.52 20.26
C ASP A 497 -8.91 -12.35 19.88
N LEU A 498 -9.13 -11.16 20.44
CA LEU A 498 -8.24 -10.01 20.30
C LEU A 498 -6.85 -10.30 20.86
N LYS A 499 -6.76 -10.90 22.06
CA LYS A 499 -5.49 -11.30 22.66
C LYS A 499 -4.73 -12.30 21.76
N ASN A 500 -5.39 -13.36 21.32
CA ASN A 500 -4.79 -14.33 20.40
C ASN A 500 -4.32 -13.66 19.09
N SER A 501 -5.09 -12.71 18.55
CA SER A 501 -4.70 -11.95 17.37
C SER A 501 -3.46 -11.08 17.62
N ILE A 502 -3.36 -10.43 18.79
CA ILE A 502 -2.19 -9.61 19.14
C ILE A 502 -0.96 -10.51 19.37
N GLU A 503 -1.12 -11.67 20.01
CA GLU A 503 -0.05 -12.66 20.20
C GLU A 503 0.49 -13.14 18.85
N LEU A 504 -0.38 -13.53 17.92
CA LEU A 504 0.01 -13.94 16.56
C LEU A 504 0.71 -12.83 15.80
N GLN A 505 0.25 -11.58 15.95
CA GLN A 505 0.93 -10.42 15.36
C GLN A 505 2.32 -10.19 15.98
N ALA A 506 2.45 -10.34 17.30
CA ALA A 506 3.72 -10.16 18.00
C ALA A 506 4.73 -11.26 17.59
N VAL A 507 4.30 -12.52 17.49
CA VAL A 507 5.12 -13.64 16.96
C VAL A 507 5.58 -13.35 15.52
N ALA A 508 4.74 -12.66 14.73
CA ALA A 508 5.09 -12.20 13.38
C ALA A 508 5.92 -10.90 13.36
N GLY A 509 6.46 -10.45 14.48
CA GLY A 509 7.31 -9.27 14.60
C GLY A 509 6.57 -7.94 14.57
N ARG A 510 5.24 -7.90 14.78
CA ARG A 510 4.47 -6.65 14.87
C ARG A 510 4.36 -6.19 16.32
N LEU A 511 5.26 -5.30 16.73
CA LEU A 511 5.44 -4.87 18.10
C LEU A 511 4.93 -3.43 18.31
N ASP A 512 4.32 -3.17 19.46
CA ASP A 512 3.94 -1.80 19.86
C ASP A 512 5.19 -1.00 20.25
N ILE A 513 5.41 0.15 19.61
CA ILE A 513 6.56 1.03 19.83
C ILE A 513 6.15 2.46 20.09
N ASP A 514 7.11 3.28 20.52
CA ASP A 514 6.98 4.73 20.56
C ASP A 514 7.43 5.31 19.22
N GLY A 515 6.46 5.45 18.32
CA GLY A 515 6.66 5.93 16.97
C GLY A 515 5.33 6.24 16.30
N LYS A 516 5.37 7.01 15.22
CA LYS A 516 4.20 7.44 14.46
C LYS A 516 4.51 7.48 12.97
N TYR A 517 3.48 7.25 12.14
CA TYR A 517 3.59 7.47 10.70
C TYR A 517 3.31 8.93 10.37
N LEU A 518 4.32 9.63 9.85
CA LEU A 518 4.25 11.04 9.47
C LEU A 518 4.48 11.19 7.96
N PHE A 519 3.88 12.22 7.34
CA PHE A 519 4.20 12.57 5.97
C PHE A 519 5.66 13.03 5.87
N LEU A 520 6.35 12.58 4.82
CA LEU A 520 7.65 13.09 4.42
C LEU A 520 7.44 14.38 3.65
N ILE A 521 8.13 15.44 4.08
CA ILE A 521 8.02 16.78 3.50
C ILE A 521 9.44 17.30 3.30
N PRO A 522 9.79 17.85 2.13
CA PRO A 522 11.10 18.44 1.92
C PRO A 522 11.25 19.76 2.71
N ASP A 523 12.45 20.31 2.77
CA ASP A 523 12.68 21.67 3.24
C ASP A 523 12.02 22.68 2.29
N LEU A 524 10.77 23.05 2.60
CA LEU A 524 9.96 23.95 1.78
C LEU A 524 10.48 25.40 1.83
N TYR A 525 11.27 25.76 2.84
CA TYR A 525 11.93 27.04 2.89
C TYR A 525 13.04 27.11 1.83
N ALA A 526 13.82 26.06 1.66
CA ALA A 526 14.79 25.95 0.58
C ALA A 526 14.12 26.03 -0.80
N ALA A 527 12.97 25.33 -0.97
CA ALA A 527 12.20 25.43 -2.19
C ALA A 527 11.74 26.87 -2.50
N CYS A 528 11.32 27.62 -1.50
CA CYS A 528 10.96 29.03 -1.67
C CYS A 528 12.19 29.90 -2.00
N GLN A 529 13.36 29.67 -1.41
CA GLN A 529 14.59 30.35 -1.80
C GLN A 529 14.93 30.08 -3.28
N HIS A 530 14.78 28.85 -3.74
CA HIS A 530 15.00 28.49 -5.13
C HIS A 530 14.00 29.21 -6.07
N TRP A 531 12.71 29.12 -5.78
CA TRP A 531 11.69 29.66 -6.70
C TRP A 531 11.56 31.18 -6.67
N PHE A 532 11.67 31.82 -5.51
CA PHE A 532 11.40 33.25 -5.35
C PHE A 532 12.66 34.13 -5.24
N CYS A 533 13.75 33.54 -4.71
CA CYS A 533 15.03 34.26 -4.63
C CYS A 533 16.02 33.83 -5.73
N HIS A 534 15.64 32.86 -6.57
CA HIS A 534 16.44 32.32 -7.67
C HIS A 534 17.81 31.76 -7.22
N GLU A 535 17.85 31.23 -6.00
CA GLU A 535 19.06 30.58 -5.48
C GLU A 535 19.22 29.19 -6.12
N GLU A 536 20.35 28.92 -6.78
CA GLU A 536 20.68 27.61 -7.34
C GLU A 536 21.00 26.58 -6.24
N THR A 537 21.63 27.05 -5.16
CA THR A 537 22.00 26.24 -3.97
C THR A 537 21.42 26.87 -2.71
N PRO A 538 20.10 26.77 -2.51
CA PRO A 538 19.43 27.38 -1.38
C PRO A 538 19.91 26.75 -0.04
N ARG A 539 20.07 27.58 0.98
CA ARG A 539 20.58 27.13 2.29
C ARG A 539 19.57 26.33 3.07
N GLY A 540 18.27 26.60 2.87
CA GLY A 540 17.19 25.99 3.64
C GLY A 540 17.28 26.29 5.14
N LEU A 541 16.56 25.50 5.91
CA LEU A 541 16.57 25.55 7.38
C LEU A 541 17.20 24.32 8.03
N LEU A 542 17.38 23.24 7.26
CA LEU A 542 17.91 21.98 7.74
C LEU A 542 19.27 21.67 7.08
N LYS A 543 20.22 21.21 7.90
CA LYS A 543 21.55 20.79 7.43
C LYS A 543 21.55 19.28 7.17
N ASN A 544 22.63 18.78 6.56
CA ASN A 544 22.85 17.34 6.43
C ASN A 544 22.78 16.64 7.79
N GLY A 545 22.07 15.53 7.89
CA GLY A 545 21.85 14.78 9.12
C GLY A 545 20.77 15.36 10.05
N GLU A 546 20.06 16.43 9.63
CA GLU A 546 19.00 17.07 10.39
C GLU A 546 17.61 16.80 9.79
N VAL A 547 16.63 16.67 10.67
CA VAL A 547 15.21 16.63 10.35
C VAL A 547 14.45 17.54 11.32
N SER A 548 13.22 17.86 10.99
CA SER A 548 12.33 18.60 11.91
C SER A 548 10.99 17.91 12.05
N SER A 549 10.57 17.64 13.27
CA SER A 549 9.25 17.12 13.58
C SER A 549 8.68 17.74 14.85
N ARG A 550 7.60 18.51 14.71
CA ARG A 550 6.84 19.09 15.82
C ARG A 550 6.22 18.00 16.70
N THR A 551 5.75 16.92 16.08
CA THR A 551 5.14 15.78 16.79
C THR A 551 6.07 15.15 17.81
N PHE A 552 7.39 15.22 17.58
CA PHE A 552 8.44 14.67 18.44
C PHE A 552 9.38 15.76 18.96
N ALA A 553 8.89 16.98 19.18
CA ALA A 553 9.66 18.15 19.57
C ALA A 553 10.67 17.87 20.71
N LYS A 554 10.26 17.10 21.72
CA LYS A 554 11.08 16.78 22.90
C LYS A 554 12.16 15.72 22.68
N HIS A 555 12.24 15.14 21.48
CA HIS A 555 13.20 14.07 21.14
C HIS A 555 14.26 14.60 20.18
N HIS A 556 15.51 14.63 20.60
CA HIS A 556 16.64 15.14 19.82
C HIS A 556 17.12 14.18 18.73
N LYS A 557 16.85 12.88 18.86
CA LYS A 557 17.17 11.86 17.86
C LYS A 557 15.91 11.12 17.45
N LEU A 558 15.78 10.88 16.16
CA LEU A 558 14.68 10.14 15.56
C LEU A 558 15.25 9.10 14.60
N ASP A 559 14.75 7.88 14.65
CA ASP A 559 14.98 6.92 13.59
C ASP A 559 13.81 7.00 12.59
N VAL A 560 14.13 7.37 11.36
CA VAL A 560 13.18 7.52 10.26
C VAL A 560 13.24 6.29 9.38
N LEU A 561 12.10 5.62 9.21
CA LEU A 561 12.00 4.34 8.50
C LEU A 561 10.89 4.40 7.45
N ARG A 562 11.07 3.68 6.36
CA ARG A 562 10.03 3.51 5.32
C ARG A 562 9.67 2.04 5.11
N SER A 563 8.46 1.78 4.68
CA SER A 563 8.02 0.46 4.21
C SER A 563 7.72 0.51 2.70
N PRO A 564 8.14 -0.49 1.91
CA PRO A 564 8.79 -1.73 2.34
C PRO A 564 10.24 -1.50 2.81
N HIS A 565 10.67 -2.26 3.82
CA HIS A 565 12.01 -2.21 4.39
C HIS A 565 12.75 -3.50 4.00
N LEU A 566 13.57 -3.43 2.98
CA LEU A 566 14.20 -4.59 2.34
C LEU A 566 15.71 -4.65 2.55
N TYR A 567 16.36 -3.49 2.55
CA TYR A 567 17.78 -3.32 2.86
C TYR A 567 17.92 -2.84 4.32
N LYS A 568 18.73 -1.85 4.57
CA LYS A 568 18.94 -1.21 5.88
C LYS A 568 18.39 0.23 5.85
N GLU A 569 17.09 0.36 5.59
CA GLU A 569 16.42 1.65 5.47
C GLU A 569 16.07 2.25 6.84
N HIS A 570 17.08 2.37 7.71
CA HIS A 570 17.08 3.15 8.94
C HIS A 570 17.86 4.44 8.73
N ALA A 571 17.29 5.56 9.09
CA ALA A 571 17.97 6.86 9.02
C ALA A 571 17.83 7.60 10.35
N VAL A 572 18.79 7.38 11.24
CA VAL A 572 18.85 8.13 12.50
C VAL A 572 19.29 9.55 12.21
N ARG A 573 18.48 10.53 12.58
CA ARG A 573 18.69 11.96 12.33
C ARG A 573 18.46 12.80 13.57
N ARG A 574 19.12 13.97 13.64
CA ARG A 574 18.91 14.94 14.70
C ARG A 574 17.64 15.74 14.44
N ASN A 575 16.73 15.76 15.39
CA ASN A 575 15.52 16.60 15.34
C ASN A 575 15.84 17.97 15.92
N VAL A 576 15.81 19.00 15.08
CA VAL A 576 16.18 20.38 15.46
C VAL A 576 14.99 21.29 15.68
N TYR A 577 13.78 20.76 15.79
CA TYR A 577 12.55 21.55 15.92
C TYR A 577 12.58 22.54 17.09
N GLU A 578 13.04 22.14 18.28
CA GLU A 578 13.11 23.03 19.45
C GLU A 578 14.37 23.92 19.48
N GLU A 579 15.37 23.61 18.66
CA GLU A 579 16.66 24.33 18.70
C GLU A 579 16.63 25.64 17.88
N ASN A 580 15.69 25.79 16.93
CA ASN A 580 15.66 26.92 16.02
C ASN A 580 14.26 27.51 15.89
N PRO A 581 14.03 28.76 16.40
CA PRO A 581 12.75 29.46 16.29
C PRO A 581 12.26 29.65 14.83
N GLU A 582 13.17 29.81 13.88
CA GLU A 582 12.79 29.89 12.45
C GLU A 582 12.16 28.58 11.95
N ILE A 583 12.69 27.44 12.39
CA ILE A 583 12.09 26.13 12.06
C ILE A 583 10.68 26.03 12.62
N GLN A 584 10.45 26.45 13.87
CA GLN A 584 9.12 26.43 14.49
C GLN A 584 8.13 27.33 13.78
N LYS A 585 8.61 28.45 13.26
CA LYS A 585 7.82 29.41 12.47
C LYS A 585 7.38 28.84 11.12
N TRP A 586 8.28 28.17 10.42
CA TRP A 586 8.07 27.74 9.05
C TRP A 586 7.53 26.32 8.91
N PHE A 587 7.95 25.39 9.77
CA PHE A 587 7.56 23.98 9.73
C PHE A 587 6.48 23.67 10.79
N ALA A 588 5.29 24.20 10.56
CA ALA A 588 4.22 24.25 11.58
C ALA A 588 3.26 23.04 11.55
N THR A 589 3.44 22.06 10.67
CA THR A 589 2.57 20.86 10.57
C THR A 589 3.16 19.63 11.27
N ASP A 590 2.39 18.55 11.34
CA ASP A 590 2.80 17.31 12.02
C ASP A 590 3.60 16.34 11.14
N GLY A 591 4.08 16.78 9.98
CA GLY A 591 4.99 16.03 9.11
C GLY A 591 6.40 15.86 9.69
N ILE A 592 7.23 15.12 8.98
CA ILE A 592 8.67 15.13 9.17
C ILE A 592 9.34 15.82 7.98
N TYR A 593 10.04 16.91 8.25
CA TYR A 593 10.74 17.71 7.26
C TYR A 593 12.18 17.22 7.11
N THR A 594 12.63 17.07 5.86
CA THR A 594 13.94 16.53 5.51
C THR A 594 14.81 17.57 4.81
N SER A 595 16.11 17.51 5.05
CA SER A 595 17.08 18.47 4.50
C SER A 595 17.30 18.27 3.00
N SER A 596 17.52 19.38 2.28
CA SER A 596 17.97 19.36 0.89
C SER A 596 19.45 19.02 0.69
N PHE A 597 20.19 18.85 1.78
CA PHE A 597 21.60 18.44 1.78
C PHE A 597 21.82 16.98 2.21
N ASP A 598 20.75 16.24 2.47
CA ASP A 598 20.82 14.88 3.02
C ASP A 598 20.41 13.86 1.95
N LEU A 599 21.13 12.75 1.87
CA LEU A 599 20.80 11.60 1.02
C LEU A 599 19.67 10.72 1.60
N ILE A 600 18.97 11.17 2.64
CA ILE A 600 17.93 10.39 3.33
C ILE A 600 16.85 9.84 2.37
N SER A 601 16.46 10.62 1.36
CA SER A 601 15.47 10.16 0.36
C SER A 601 15.97 8.97 -0.45
N LYS A 602 17.27 8.89 -0.72
CA LYS A 602 17.89 7.77 -1.44
C LYS A 602 18.17 6.58 -0.53
N ILE A 603 18.53 6.82 0.74
CA ILE A 603 18.68 5.75 1.73
C ILE A 603 17.34 5.06 1.97
N LEU A 604 16.27 5.82 2.19
CA LEU A 604 14.94 5.31 2.47
C LEU A 604 14.12 5.02 1.19
N GLN A 605 14.60 5.43 0.04
CA GLN A 605 13.96 5.22 -1.29
C GLN A 605 12.52 5.74 -1.32
N PHE A 606 12.28 6.98 -0.87
CA PHE A 606 10.96 7.60 -0.84
C PHE A 606 10.81 8.75 -1.83
N ASP A 607 9.55 8.98 -2.21
CA ASP A 607 9.07 10.18 -2.90
C ASP A 607 8.26 11.04 -1.90
N ASN A 608 8.17 12.34 -2.18
CA ASN A 608 7.38 13.27 -1.36
C ASN A 608 5.90 13.38 -1.81
N ASP A 609 5.43 12.45 -2.62
CA ASP A 609 4.09 12.45 -3.25
C ASP A 609 2.95 12.04 -2.29
N GLY A 610 3.23 11.94 -1.01
CA GLY A 610 2.32 11.49 0.05
C GLY A 610 2.82 10.26 0.80
N ASP A 611 4.07 9.87 0.61
CA ASP A 611 4.72 8.82 1.40
C ASP A 611 4.78 9.21 2.87
N LYS A 612 4.65 8.21 3.72
CA LYS A 612 4.76 8.34 5.17
C LYS A 612 5.89 7.47 5.69
N SER A 613 6.76 8.06 6.49
CA SER A 613 7.75 7.33 7.27
C SER A 613 7.23 6.98 8.66
N LEU A 614 7.63 5.82 9.14
CA LEU A 614 7.60 5.53 10.57
C LEU A 614 8.72 6.31 11.23
N VAL A 615 8.38 7.22 12.11
CA VAL A 615 9.33 7.98 12.94
C VAL A 615 9.33 7.37 14.32
N CYS A 616 10.45 6.77 14.73
CA CYS A 616 10.62 6.07 16.00
C CYS A 616 11.47 6.87 16.96
N THR A 617 11.06 6.87 18.24
CA THR A 617 11.77 7.54 19.35
C THR A 617 12.28 6.57 20.40
N ASP A 618 12.10 5.26 20.21
CA ASP A 618 12.57 4.25 21.15
C ASP A 618 14.11 4.24 21.22
N PRO A 619 14.72 4.50 22.38
CA PRO A 619 16.17 4.63 22.50
C PRO A 619 16.91 3.32 22.20
N THR A 620 16.30 2.16 22.44
CA THR A 620 16.92 0.85 22.16
C THR A 620 16.98 0.62 20.66
N ILE A 621 15.90 0.94 19.93
CA ILE A 621 15.84 0.85 18.47
C ILE A 621 16.82 1.84 17.83
N ILE A 622 16.84 3.10 18.31
CA ILE A 622 17.77 4.12 17.80
C ILE A 622 19.22 3.68 17.97
N ALA A 623 19.61 3.20 19.16
CA ALA A 623 20.97 2.75 19.41
C ALA A 623 21.35 1.54 18.53
N ALA A 624 20.45 0.59 18.34
CA ALA A 624 20.68 -0.54 17.44
C ALA A 624 20.78 -0.10 15.98
N ALA A 625 19.95 0.83 15.53
CA ALA A 625 19.98 1.39 14.18
C ALA A 625 21.30 2.15 13.92
N GLU A 626 21.77 2.99 14.87
CA GLU A 626 23.06 3.68 14.76
C GLU A 626 24.23 2.68 14.59
N ARG A 627 24.22 1.56 15.32
CA ARG A 627 25.25 0.51 15.21
C ARG A 627 25.20 -0.23 13.88
N ASN A 628 24.00 -0.69 13.50
CA ASN A 628 23.81 -1.54 12.32
C ASN A 628 23.89 -0.77 10.99
N CYS A 629 23.64 0.54 11.02
CA CYS A 629 23.53 1.37 9.82
C CYS A 629 24.64 2.42 9.70
N ALA A 630 25.72 2.34 10.51
CA ALA A 630 26.84 3.29 10.49
C ALA A 630 27.49 3.41 9.10
N ASP A 631 27.58 2.29 8.37
CA ASP A 631 28.22 2.22 7.04
C ASP A 631 27.22 2.18 5.88
N VAL A 632 25.93 2.42 6.17
CA VAL A 632 24.91 2.38 5.13
C VAL A 632 24.96 3.63 4.28
N VAL A 633 25.07 3.42 2.97
CA VAL A 633 25.01 4.46 1.95
C VAL A 633 23.88 4.13 0.98
N PRO A 634 23.36 5.11 0.23
CA PRO A 634 22.33 4.86 -0.76
C PRO A 634 22.77 3.85 -1.82
N LEU A 635 21.83 3.03 -2.27
CA LEU A 635 22.01 2.22 -3.47
C LEU A 635 21.73 3.12 -4.69
N TYR A 636 22.69 3.17 -5.62
CA TYR A 636 22.58 3.99 -6.82
C TYR A 636 22.77 3.14 -8.07
N TYR A 637 21.81 3.17 -8.96
CA TYR A 637 21.80 2.41 -10.22
C TYR A 637 20.95 3.12 -11.27
N PRO A 638 21.31 3.02 -12.57
CA PRO A 638 20.52 3.61 -13.66
C PRO A 638 19.22 2.82 -13.85
N MET A 639 18.11 3.53 -13.98
CA MET A 639 16.81 2.96 -14.29
C MET A 639 16.43 3.24 -15.74
N ALA A 640 16.15 2.19 -16.52
CA ALA A 640 15.66 2.35 -17.89
C ALA A 640 14.21 2.85 -17.89
N LYS A 641 13.91 3.84 -18.73
CA LYS A 641 12.54 4.33 -18.95
C LYS A 641 11.93 3.61 -20.14
N ALA A 642 10.74 3.03 -19.98
CA ALA A 642 10.01 2.48 -21.11
C ALA A 642 9.57 3.58 -22.09
N GLY A 643 9.63 3.27 -23.38
CA GLY A 643 9.30 4.20 -24.44
C GLY A 643 7.81 4.55 -24.48
N ALA A 644 7.50 5.68 -25.14
CA ALA A 644 6.13 6.05 -25.45
C ALA A 644 5.59 5.19 -26.59
N VAL A 645 4.34 4.75 -26.49
CA VAL A 645 3.61 4.02 -27.51
C VAL A 645 2.24 4.66 -27.73
N ARG A 646 1.64 4.43 -28.91
CA ARG A 646 0.27 4.90 -29.19
C ARG A 646 -0.72 4.17 -28.30
N ILE A 647 -1.71 4.90 -27.79
CA ILE A 647 -2.83 4.32 -27.04
C ILE A 647 -3.72 3.57 -28.03
N THR A 648 -3.68 2.25 -27.94
CA THR A 648 -4.54 1.33 -28.69
C THR A 648 -5.04 0.23 -27.74
N PRO A 649 -6.12 -0.50 -28.09
CA PRO A 649 -6.55 -1.66 -27.29
C PRO A 649 -5.44 -2.71 -27.11
N GLU A 650 -4.66 -2.98 -28.17
CA GLU A 650 -3.50 -3.88 -28.14
C GLU A 650 -2.44 -3.38 -27.14
N ALA A 651 -2.08 -2.12 -27.19
CA ALA A 651 -1.08 -1.54 -26.30
C ALA A 651 -1.53 -1.61 -24.83
N LYS A 652 -2.81 -1.33 -24.56
CA LYS A 652 -3.38 -1.47 -23.20
C LYS A 652 -3.27 -2.92 -22.70
N TYR A 653 -3.66 -3.90 -23.51
CA TYR A 653 -3.57 -5.31 -23.14
C TYR A 653 -2.13 -5.74 -22.92
N ASN A 654 -1.22 -5.43 -23.85
CA ASN A 654 0.18 -5.83 -23.79
C ASN A 654 0.88 -5.22 -22.55
N GLY A 655 0.60 -3.95 -22.22
CA GLY A 655 1.10 -3.31 -21.01
C GLY A 655 0.64 -4.01 -19.74
N MET A 656 -0.64 -4.40 -19.69
CA MET A 656 -1.18 -5.12 -18.54
C MET A 656 -0.61 -6.53 -18.42
N VAL A 657 -0.44 -7.26 -19.53
CA VAL A 657 0.18 -8.60 -19.53
C VAL A 657 1.63 -8.54 -19.09
N ALA A 658 2.39 -7.58 -19.59
CA ALA A 658 3.77 -7.39 -19.17
C ALA A 658 3.86 -7.18 -17.64
N ALA A 659 2.94 -6.40 -17.08
CA ALA A 659 2.85 -6.20 -15.64
C ALA A 659 2.33 -7.45 -14.88
N TRP A 660 1.44 -8.25 -15.45
CA TRP A 660 0.94 -9.49 -14.82
C TRP A 660 1.95 -10.63 -14.82
N THR A 661 2.89 -10.62 -15.75
CA THR A 661 3.89 -11.67 -15.97
C THR A 661 5.32 -11.23 -15.61
N GLY A 662 5.54 -9.94 -15.42
CA GLY A 662 6.86 -9.29 -15.32
C GLY A 662 7.63 -9.49 -14.02
N GLY A 663 7.22 -10.42 -13.15
CA GLY A 663 7.90 -10.74 -11.90
C GLY A 663 6.99 -10.54 -10.68
N ASN A 664 7.40 -11.15 -9.58
CA ASN A 664 6.64 -11.13 -8.33
C ASN A 664 7.46 -10.43 -7.24
N ILE A 665 7.11 -9.18 -6.95
CA ILE A 665 7.70 -8.39 -5.85
C ILE A 665 7.75 -9.22 -4.55
N GLY A 666 6.69 -10.01 -4.28
CA GLY A 666 6.60 -10.85 -3.09
C GLY A 666 7.64 -11.98 -3.07
N GLU A 667 8.00 -12.55 -4.21
CA GLU A 667 9.04 -13.59 -4.30
C GLU A 667 10.42 -13.00 -4.01
N ILE A 668 10.74 -11.83 -4.58
CA ILE A 668 11.99 -11.12 -4.32
C ILE A 668 12.08 -10.70 -2.85
N SER A 669 11.03 -10.10 -2.31
CA SER A 669 10.97 -9.72 -0.89
C SER A 669 11.13 -10.92 0.05
N ASN A 670 10.52 -12.08 -0.28
CA ASN A 670 10.69 -13.30 0.49
C ASN A 670 12.13 -13.88 0.36
N ALA A 671 12.76 -13.76 -0.81
CA ALA A 671 14.16 -14.15 -0.98
C ALA A 671 15.09 -13.30 -0.12
N ILE A 672 14.90 -11.98 -0.11
CA ILE A 672 15.63 -11.05 0.77
C ILE A 672 15.44 -11.42 2.25
N THR A 673 14.21 -11.68 2.68
CA THR A 673 13.93 -12.11 4.06
C THR A 673 14.65 -13.41 4.43
N LYS A 674 14.77 -14.37 3.50
CA LYS A 674 15.52 -15.60 3.72
C LYS A 674 17.03 -15.34 3.91
N ILE A 675 17.60 -14.39 3.13
CA ILE A 675 19.00 -14.01 3.28
C ILE A 675 19.23 -13.38 4.66
N TRP A 676 18.39 -12.43 5.07
CA TRP A 676 18.46 -11.81 6.40
C TRP A 676 18.28 -12.81 7.56
N SER A 677 17.64 -13.96 7.31
CA SER A 677 17.47 -15.01 8.33
C SER A 677 18.71 -15.87 8.56
N ASN A 678 19.78 -15.70 7.77
CA ASN A 678 21.05 -16.39 7.99
C ASN A 678 21.83 -15.69 9.09
N PRO A 679 22.64 -16.44 9.89
CA PRO A 679 23.53 -15.85 10.88
C PRO A 679 24.55 -14.87 10.28
N GLU A 680 24.99 -15.14 9.06
CA GLU A 680 25.88 -14.28 8.26
C GLU A 680 25.16 -13.97 6.94
N PRO A 681 24.34 -12.90 6.89
CA PRO A 681 23.59 -12.55 5.69
C PRO A 681 24.51 -12.01 4.59
N ASP A 682 24.32 -12.47 3.37
CA ASP A 682 24.95 -11.93 2.18
C ASP A 682 24.33 -10.57 1.82
N VAL A 683 24.93 -9.49 2.33
CA VAL A 683 24.44 -8.12 2.17
C VAL A 683 24.52 -7.65 0.72
N ASP A 684 25.49 -8.10 -0.06
CA ASP A 684 25.62 -7.71 -1.47
C ASP A 684 24.53 -8.36 -2.32
N ALA A 685 24.20 -9.63 -2.05
CA ALA A 685 23.03 -10.25 -2.66
C ALA A 685 21.72 -9.51 -2.31
N VAL A 686 21.59 -9.00 -1.07
CA VAL A 686 20.43 -8.17 -0.70
C VAL A 686 20.39 -6.88 -1.52
N LYS A 687 21.49 -6.15 -1.67
CA LYS A 687 21.57 -4.90 -2.46
C LYS A 687 21.13 -5.14 -3.92
N ILE A 688 21.63 -6.21 -4.56
CA ILE A 688 21.25 -6.60 -5.92
C ILE A 688 19.76 -6.93 -6.01
N LEU A 689 19.24 -7.72 -5.07
CA LEU A 689 17.80 -8.06 -5.05
C LEU A 689 16.91 -6.84 -4.79
N VAL A 690 17.35 -5.85 -4.02
CA VAL A 690 16.62 -4.58 -3.84
C VAL A 690 16.56 -3.81 -5.14
N MET A 691 17.67 -3.71 -5.89
CA MET A 691 17.69 -3.13 -7.24
C MET A 691 16.69 -3.86 -8.17
N GLU A 692 16.76 -5.19 -8.24
CA GLU A 692 15.83 -6.01 -9.05
C GLU A 692 14.36 -5.81 -8.63
N ASN A 693 14.11 -5.73 -7.33
CA ASN A 693 12.77 -5.45 -6.82
C ASN A 693 12.24 -4.10 -7.29
N ASN A 694 13.08 -3.07 -7.32
CA ASN A 694 12.72 -1.75 -7.82
C ASN A 694 12.49 -1.77 -9.33
N PHE A 695 13.29 -2.51 -10.10
CA PHE A 695 13.02 -2.74 -11.52
C PHE A 695 11.67 -3.41 -11.78
N VAL A 696 11.29 -4.41 -10.96
CA VAL A 696 9.97 -5.04 -11.06
C VAL A 696 8.86 -4.06 -10.69
N ILE A 697 9.05 -3.21 -9.67
CA ILE A 697 8.09 -2.18 -9.29
C ILE A 697 7.90 -1.19 -10.44
N ASP A 698 8.98 -0.72 -11.04
CA ASP A 698 8.94 0.26 -12.12
C ASP A 698 8.44 -0.33 -13.44
N ARG A 699 8.76 -1.59 -13.78
CA ARG A 699 8.17 -2.27 -14.93
C ARG A 699 6.64 -2.36 -14.86
N LEU A 700 6.07 -2.34 -13.66
CA LEU A 700 4.61 -2.27 -13.46
C LEU A 700 4.06 -0.86 -13.70
N VAL A 701 4.90 0.16 -13.62
CA VAL A 701 4.55 1.58 -13.76
C VAL A 701 5.34 2.25 -14.90
N ALA A 702 6.45 1.65 -15.32
CA ALA A 702 7.34 2.16 -16.38
C ALA A 702 6.94 1.66 -17.81
#